data_2b39430fe21f7f88e604453d958f752f
#
_entry.id   2b39430fe21f7f88e604453d958f752f
#
_cell.length_a   1.000
_cell.length_b   1.000
_cell.length_c   1.000
_cell.angle_alpha   90.00
_cell.angle_beta   90.00
_cell.angle_gamma   90.00
#
_symmetry.space_group_name_H-M   'P 1'
#
loop_
_entity.id
_entity.type
_entity.pdbx_description
1 polymer ?
#
loop_
_entity_poly.entity_id
_entity_poly.type
_entity_poly.pdbx_seq_one_letter_code
_entity_poly.pdbx_strand_id
1 'polypeptide(L)'
;MNCEENFGSHLTGQSFTVGDEVSCDTSWCIYLIRCKHPGCQMQYVGQTINSVAKRISSHKSSIRHDSGCKILSAHFNEMHSIEDMSITPIEQLDKTLSLKEREAIEEGWMKKLNTLYPYGLNVRAKTCDVMDAVIAVESSSTVIYSKFEKVNMTRHCRGGRRLPSDDDDFDSDLFIDGLVDDEANLRTIRTRITQLNYKKIKSVYLSAIKFLTSGIRNTFKIQILRVIKDLSLFRCKAVWSRAKPAKNSNFLVVTYENKFVEDLGLNKLLKTPNIMNLCPLSRSAATPTVSYKYPKTIRSSIVNYRQTHEANFDPNSLRCTCDTNPFKDSYHNHVVTGNLEIIENTELRTLLQKGLNYRDQAPPNKRKAYQAVKSSLLNYIKKKSSKNTLPEIMFEGWKNSILSVVKEKLDNFRPFDFNCVLGKEEVKSELERLQEIYVFVPTDKAKNNVSLVCKKFYVQLLHNEISSNTYQLSTESEDDIINRHSDFLTKHGIKLKPENKKLPYLYGTVKMHKDPIKFRFITAGSNSSLKQLSVLVGYCLQKCLKVAKNHSDYVNRFYSRNDFYVIDSNKDPLEFMFKNNLSYCRKSISTFDFSTLFTSIPHDQLKDNLTKFVNRIFEIKGKTYIVCNDFFKNAFFSDNLNLSKSNVKFTKDEFLECIYFLIDNSFINFNGCIYRQVIGIPMGTSSAPHMANIYLHVYEHDYFTYLYDNNLKDKLAKLENIFRYQDDLLVLNDDGLFEEIISEIYPPEMVVSKTNISARKTNFLDLTISIYRGKFYVMLYDKRNDYSFEVINYPFLDGNIPKNQSYGVFISQLVRFARINSNFNRFISDCKNLVSKLIRQSFDPAALRRKFQIFVDKYFDIWGKFGQYLRADLVF
;
A
#
# COMPACT_ATOMS: atom_id res chain seq x y z
N MET A 1 23.87 -31.85 -14.85
CA MET A 1 23.38 -30.69 -15.62
C MET A 1 24.06 -30.79 -16.96
N ASN A 2 23.30 -30.90 -18.05
CA ASN A 2 23.90 -30.91 -19.38
C ASN A 2 24.15 -29.43 -19.74
N CYS A 3 25.40 -29.04 -19.88
CA CYS A 3 25.79 -27.78 -20.50
C CYS A 3 25.54 -27.92 -22.00
N GLU A 4 24.84 -26.96 -22.59
CA GLU A 4 24.61 -26.96 -24.05
C GLU A 4 25.89 -26.44 -24.76
N GLU A 5 26.30 -27.09 -25.83
CA GLU A 5 27.49 -26.74 -26.57
C GLU A 5 27.33 -25.45 -27.39
N ASN A 6 26.08 -25.07 -27.71
CA ASN A 6 25.76 -23.86 -28.47
C ASN A 6 24.72 -23.01 -27.74
N PHE A 7 24.87 -21.70 -27.84
CA PHE A 7 23.91 -20.74 -27.32
C PHE A 7 23.72 -19.58 -28.29
N GLY A 8 22.63 -18.86 -28.20
CA GLY A 8 22.38 -17.73 -29.08
C GLY A 8 21.32 -16.77 -28.57
N SER A 9 21.20 -15.67 -29.31
CA SER A 9 20.14 -14.70 -29.07
C SER A 9 18.85 -15.19 -29.74
N HIS A 10 17.81 -15.40 -28.97
CA HIS A 10 16.48 -15.75 -29.50
C HIS A 10 15.87 -14.65 -30.38
N LEU A 11 16.32 -13.40 -30.23
CA LEU A 11 15.77 -12.25 -30.95
C LEU A 11 16.51 -11.97 -32.25
N THR A 12 17.84 -12.16 -32.27
CA THR A 12 18.66 -11.85 -33.46
C THR A 12 18.97 -13.08 -34.32
N GLY A 13 18.71 -14.29 -33.78
CA GLY A 13 19.06 -15.55 -34.44
C GLY A 13 20.59 -15.85 -34.51
N GLN A 14 21.39 -14.97 -33.89
CA GLN A 14 22.84 -15.14 -33.86
C GLN A 14 23.25 -16.23 -32.87
N SER A 15 23.99 -17.25 -33.31
CA SER A 15 24.47 -18.35 -32.45
C SER A 15 25.96 -18.24 -32.18
N PHE A 16 26.37 -18.76 -31.03
CA PHE A 16 27.73 -18.78 -30.51
C PHE A 16 28.03 -20.17 -29.95
N THR A 17 29.28 -20.59 -30.02
CA THR A 17 29.76 -21.86 -29.45
C THR A 17 30.33 -21.60 -28.05
N VAL A 18 30.08 -22.51 -27.13
CA VAL A 18 30.74 -22.49 -25.82
C VAL A 18 32.18 -22.89 -25.97
N GLY A 19 33.13 -22.17 -25.37
CA GLY A 19 34.54 -22.52 -25.42
C GLY A 19 34.81 -23.86 -24.71
N ASP A 20 35.74 -24.68 -25.27
CA ASP A 20 36.04 -26.03 -24.79
C ASP A 20 36.52 -26.11 -23.32
N GLU A 21 36.96 -24.98 -22.77
CA GLU A 21 37.49 -24.87 -21.37
C GLU A 21 36.43 -24.48 -20.33
N VAL A 22 35.16 -24.28 -20.71
CA VAL A 22 34.14 -23.71 -19.82
C VAL A 22 33.11 -24.76 -19.43
N SER A 23 32.97 -25.01 -18.13
CA SER A 23 32.01 -25.98 -17.57
C SER A 23 31.18 -25.36 -16.41
N CYS A 24 30.22 -26.11 -15.90
CA CYS A 24 29.44 -25.66 -14.73
C CYS A 24 30.27 -25.50 -13.45
N ASP A 25 31.45 -26.05 -13.36
CA ASP A 25 32.38 -25.91 -12.24
C ASP A 25 33.35 -24.74 -12.45
N THR A 26 33.33 -24.11 -13.64
CA THR A 26 34.19 -22.97 -13.94
C THR A 26 33.83 -21.80 -13.05
N SER A 27 34.85 -21.23 -12.39
CA SER A 27 34.80 -19.99 -11.62
C SER A 27 35.32 -18.82 -12.48
N TRP A 28 35.01 -17.59 -12.10
CA TRP A 28 35.40 -16.41 -12.88
C TRP A 28 34.88 -16.49 -14.32
N CYS A 29 33.55 -16.45 -14.46
CA CYS A 29 32.93 -16.70 -15.74
C CYS A 29 31.69 -15.83 -15.97
N ILE A 30 31.43 -15.53 -17.24
CA ILE A 30 30.15 -15.01 -17.71
C ILE A 30 29.23 -16.20 -17.98
N TYR A 31 27.97 -16.10 -17.62
CA TYR A 31 26.98 -17.15 -17.84
C TYR A 31 25.66 -16.57 -18.34
N LEU A 32 24.92 -17.41 -19.08
CA LEU A 32 23.61 -17.14 -19.62
C LEU A 32 22.53 -17.97 -18.88
N ILE A 33 21.49 -17.34 -18.38
CA ILE A 33 20.27 -18.02 -17.93
C ILE A 33 19.24 -17.92 -19.04
N ARG A 34 18.60 -19.05 -19.37
CA ARG A 34 17.50 -19.13 -20.34
C ARG A 34 16.29 -19.77 -19.71
N CYS A 35 15.12 -19.31 -20.10
CA CYS A 35 13.87 -19.99 -19.81
C CYS A 35 13.60 -21.04 -20.90
N LYS A 36 13.40 -22.31 -20.50
CA LYS A 36 13.10 -23.43 -21.41
C LYS A 36 11.61 -23.66 -21.62
N HIS A 37 10.76 -22.83 -21.02
CA HIS A 37 9.33 -22.94 -21.24
C HIS A 37 8.98 -22.74 -22.71
N PRO A 38 8.16 -23.61 -23.35
CA PRO A 38 7.79 -23.50 -24.74
C PRO A 38 7.23 -22.09 -25.06
N GLY A 39 7.78 -21.48 -26.13
CA GLY A 39 7.39 -20.12 -26.54
C GLY A 39 8.03 -18.98 -25.75
N CYS A 40 8.80 -19.24 -24.67
CA CYS A 40 9.52 -18.20 -23.93
C CYS A 40 10.90 -17.96 -24.52
N GLN A 41 11.20 -16.70 -24.81
CA GLN A 41 12.50 -16.27 -25.39
C GLN A 41 13.35 -15.46 -24.39
N MET A 42 13.00 -15.44 -23.12
CA MET A 42 13.64 -14.60 -22.11
C MET A 42 14.99 -15.15 -21.66
N GLN A 43 16.00 -14.28 -21.70
CA GLN A 43 17.39 -14.57 -21.36
C GLN A 43 17.95 -13.55 -20.35
N TYR A 44 18.92 -13.98 -19.54
CA TYR A 44 19.65 -13.15 -18.57
C TYR A 44 21.13 -13.48 -18.62
N VAL A 45 21.98 -12.47 -18.79
CA VAL A 45 23.44 -12.58 -18.68
C VAL A 45 23.90 -12.15 -17.30
N GLY A 46 24.87 -12.85 -16.72
CA GLY A 46 25.48 -12.50 -15.44
C GLY A 46 26.94 -12.93 -15.36
N GLN A 47 27.64 -12.40 -14.37
CA GLN A 47 29.03 -12.82 -14.05
C GLN A 47 29.11 -13.45 -12.67
N THR A 48 30.10 -14.31 -12.47
CA THR A 48 30.40 -14.92 -11.17
C THR A 48 31.90 -15.11 -10.96
N ILE A 49 32.36 -14.90 -9.71
CA ILE A 49 33.70 -15.28 -9.27
C ILE A 49 33.73 -16.68 -8.65
N ASN A 50 32.54 -17.19 -8.28
CA ASN A 50 32.37 -18.57 -7.80
C ASN A 50 32.05 -19.49 -8.97
N SER A 51 32.02 -20.82 -8.74
CA SER A 51 31.59 -21.76 -9.79
C SER A 51 30.15 -21.46 -10.24
N VAL A 52 29.85 -21.70 -11.50
CA VAL A 52 28.53 -21.50 -12.09
C VAL A 52 27.50 -22.35 -11.36
N ALA A 53 27.84 -23.58 -10.94
CA ALA A 53 26.96 -24.43 -10.13
C ALA A 53 26.56 -23.79 -8.80
N LYS A 54 27.50 -23.13 -8.11
CA LYS A 54 27.22 -22.40 -6.86
C LYS A 54 26.37 -21.14 -7.13
N ARG A 55 26.62 -20.48 -8.24
CA ARG A 55 25.86 -19.28 -8.63
C ARG A 55 24.42 -19.61 -9.00
N ILE A 56 24.15 -20.72 -9.70
CA ILE A 56 22.79 -21.16 -10.01
C ILE A 56 22.01 -21.48 -8.73
N SER A 57 22.66 -22.15 -7.76
CA SER A 57 22.03 -22.42 -6.46
C SER A 57 21.66 -21.12 -5.74
N SER A 58 22.51 -20.09 -5.81
CA SER A 58 22.24 -18.76 -5.29
C SER A 58 21.06 -18.08 -6.00
N HIS A 59 20.99 -18.17 -7.35
CA HIS A 59 19.84 -17.65 -8.10
C HIS A 59 18.55 -18.38 -7.74
N LYS A 60 18.56 -19.70 -7.71
CA LYS A 60 17.40 -20.51 -7.31
C LYS A 60 16.92 -20.17 -5.90
N SER A 61 17.84 -19.95 -4.95
CA SER A 61 17.51 -19.48 -3.60
C SER A 61 16.91 -18.07 -3.61
N SER A 62 17.49 -17.15 -4.37
CA SER A 62 16.99 -15.77 -4.48
C SER A 62 15.61 -15.71 -5.12
N ILE A 63 15.34 -16.51 -6.14
CA ILE A 63 14.04 -16.62 -6.80
C ILE A 63 13.00 -17.17 -5.81
N ARG A 64 13.29 -18.26 -5.09
CA ARG A 64 12.38 -18.85 -4.09
C ARG A 64 12.01 -17.88 -2.95
N HIS A 65 12.93 -16.98 -2.59
CA HIS A 65 12.70 -16.00 -1.51
C HIS A 65 12.30 -14.61 -2.03
N ASP A 66 12.02 -14.46 -3.34
CA ASP A 66 11.73 -13.18 -4.01
C ASP A 66 12.75 -12.09 -3.66
N SER A 67 14.03 -12.48 -3.66
CA SER A 67 15.17 -11.60 -3.37
C SER A 67 16.10 -11.49 -4.58
N GLY A 68 16.89 -10.43 -4.65
CA GLY A 68 17.83 -10.22 -5.76
C GLY A 68 17.23 -9.50 -6.96
N CYS A 69 17.46 -10.01 -8.18
CA CYS A 69 16.94 -9.40 -9.41
C CYS A 69 15.43 -9.62 -9.52
N LYS A 70 14.65 -8.57 -9.34
CA LYS A 70 13.18 -8.65 -9.32
C LYS A 70 12.57 -9.17 -10.62
N ILE A 71 13.16 -8.81 -11.78
CA ILE A 71 12.66 -9.27 -13.08
C ILE A 71 12.91 -10.78 -13.23
N LEU A 72 14.09 -11.25 -12.86
CA LEU A 72 14.42 -12.67 -12.89
C LEU A 72 13.54 -13.45 -11.89
N SER A 73 13.35 -12.93 -10.67
CA SER A 73 12.47 -13.56 -9.66
C SER A 73 11.01 -13.57 -10.11
N ALA A 74 10.52 -12.48 -10.68
CA ALA A 74 9.15 -12.41 -11.20
C ALA A 74 8.94 -13.38 -12.35
N HIS A 75 9.90 -13.47 -13.27
CA HIS A 75 9.83 -14.38 -14.41
C HIS A 75 9.66 -15.85 -13.96
N PHE A 76 10.50 -16.32 -13.04
CA PHE A 76 10.48 -17.71 -12.59
C PHE A 76 9.57 -18.01 -11.39
N ASN A 77 8.95 -17.01 -10.77
CA ASN A 77 7.96 -17.20 -9.70
C ASN A 77 6.53 -16.89 -10.13
N GLU A 78 6.37 -15.95 -11.07
CA GLU A 78 5.06 -15.42 -11.43
C GLU A 78 4.61 -15.86 -12.81
N MET A 79 5.54 -16.12 -13.74
CA MET A 79 5.23 -16.44 -15.14
C MET A 79 5.54 -17.88 -15.49
N HIS A 80 6.73 -18.37 -15.11
CA HIS A 80 7.21 -19.72 -15.40
C HIS A 80 7.76 -20.39 -14.15
N SER A 81 8.16 -21.66 -14.28
CA SER A 81 8.74 -22.41 -13.17
C SER A 81 10.24 -22.17 -13.04
N ILE A 82 10.75 -22.27 -11.83
CA ILE A 82 12.20 -22.35 -11.57
C ILE A 82 12.83 -23.61 -12.20
N GLU A 83 12.03 -24.62 -12.50
CA GLU A 83 12.47 -25.83 -13.19
C GLU A 83 12.73 -25.57 -14.69
N ASP A 84 12.11 -24.54 -15.27
CA ASP A 84 12.35 -24.10 -16.64
C ASP A 84 13.66 -23.31 -16.78
N MET A 85 14.36 -23.04 -15.68
CA MET A 85 15.59 -22.27 -15.68
C MET A 85 16.78 -23.15 -16.06
N SER A 86 17.41 -22.84 -17.19
CA SER A 86 18.72 -23.38 -17.58
C SER A 86 19.82 -22.33 -17.46
N ILE A 87 21.03 -22.79 -17.22
CA ILE A 87 22.22 -21.94 -17.19
C ILE A 87 23.30 -22.53 -18.07
N THR A 88 23.94 -21.68 -18.86
CA THR A 88 25.06 -22.04 -19.74
C THR A 88 26.22 -21.10 -19.43
N PRO A 89 27.40 -21.57 -19.04
CA PRO A 89 28.62 -20.77 -18.98
C PRO A 89 29.00 -20.38 -20.43
N ILE A 90 29.41 -19.12 -20.63
CA ILE A 90 29.68 -18.63 -21.99
C ILE A 90 31.12 -18.13 -22.23
N GLU A 91 31.75 -17.59 -21.20
CA GLU A 91 33.14 -17.09 -21.32
C GLU A 91 33.83 -17.14 -19.97
N GLN A 92 35.05 -17.69 -19.93
CA GLN A 92 35.91 -17.65 -18.74
C GLN A 92 36.63 -16.30 -18.66
N LEU A 93 36.61 -15.69 -17.48
CA LEU A 93 37.26 -14.42 -17.22
C LEU A 93 38.62 -14.62 -16.60
N ASP A 94 39.59 -13.78 -16.99
CA ASP A 94 40.88 -13.72 -16.32
C ASP A 94 40.72 -13.25 -14.87
N LYS A 95 41.39 -13.93 -13.93
CA LYS A 95 41.36 -13.64 -12.49
C LYS A 95 41.99 -12.29 -12.13
N THR A 96 42.82 -11.74 -13.02
CA THR A 96 43.45 -10.42 -12.83
C THR A 96 42.54 -9.24 -13.16
N LEU A 97 41.45 -9.48 -13.89
CA LEU A 97 40.52 -8.43 -14.31
C LEU A 97 39.85 -7.73 -13.10
N SER A 98 39.86 -6.41 -13.16
CA SER A 98 39.14 -5.58 -12.18
C SER A 98 37.62 -5.75 -12.32
N LEU A 99 36.85 -5.35 -11.29
CA LEU A 99 35.40 -5.43 -11.35
C LEU A 99 34.80 -4.66 -12.55
N LYS A 100 35.39 -3.51 -12.89
CA LYS A 100 34.92 -2.71 -14.04
C LYS A 100 35.13 -3.39 -15.38
N GLU A 101 36.25 -4.03 -15.55
CA GLU A 101 36.57 -4.77 -16.80
C GLU A 101 35.61 -5.97 -16.94
N ARG A 102 35.39 -6.71 -15.89
CA ARG A 102 34.42 -7.82 -15.88
C ARG A 102 32.98 -7.35 -16.15
N GLU A 103 32.59 -6.20 -15.58
CA GLU A 103 31.29 -5.58 -15.85
C GLU A 103 31.16 -5.13 -17.31
N ALA A 104 32.23 -4.67 -17.95
CA ALA A 104 32.23 -4.31 -19.36
C ALA A 104 32.09 -5.54 -20.28
N ILE A 105 32.74 -6.67 -19.96
CA ILE A 105 32.57 -7.92 -20.69
C ILE A 105 31.14 -8.47 -20.55
N GLU A 106 30.59 -8.49 -19.31
CA GLU A 106 29.21 -8.88 -19.07
C GLU A 106 28.22 -8.03 -19.86
N GLU A 107 28.44 -6.72 -19.92
CA GLU A 107 27.62 -5.78 -20.69
C GLU A 107 27.74 -6.01 -22.20
N GLY A 108 28.94 -6.32 -22.68
CA GLY A 108 29.14 -6.71 -24.07
C GLY A 108 28.30 -7.92 -24.48
N TRP A 109 28.21 -8.93 -23.63
CA TRP A 109 27.34 -10.10 -23.86
C TRP A 109 25.84 -9.77 -23.73
N MET A 110 25.45 -8.88 -22.81
CA MET A 110 24.07 -8.39 -22.75
C MET A 110 23.61 -7.73 -24.04
N LYS A 111 24.51 -6.97 -24.70
CA LYS A 111 24.25 -6.35 -26.01
C LYS A 111 24.20 -7.39 -27.13
N LYS A 112 25.18 -8.28 -27.22
CA LYS A 112 25.24 -9.34 -28.25
C LYS A 112 23.99 -10.23 -28.21
N LEU A 113 23.52 -10.61 -27.03
CA LEU A 113 22.37 -11.49 -26.84
C LEU A 113 21.04 -10.75 -26.70
N ASN A 114 21.05 -9.41 -26.66
CA ASN A 114 19.88 -8.54 -26.47
C ASN A 114 19.04 -8.93 -25.24
N THR A 115 19.72 -9.11 -24.08
CA THR A 115 19.08 -9.58 -22.85
C THR A 115 18.58 -8.48 -21.94
N LEU A 116 18.62 -7.21 -22.36
CA LEU A 116 18.10 -6.08 -21.60
C LEU A 116 16.56 -6.06 -21.62
N TYR A 117 15.97 -5.77 -20.48
CA TYR A 117 14.53 -5.60 -20.37
C TYR A 117 14.05 -4.42 -21.26
N PRO A 118 12.96 -4.54 -22.04
CA PRO A 118 11.93 -5.60 -21.98
C PRO A 118 12.22 -6.85 -22.83
N TYR A 119 13.29 -6.91 -23.58
CA TYR A 119 13.59 -8.00 -24.51
C TYR A 119 14.24 -9.22 -23.84
N GLY A 120 14.74 -9.04 -22.61
CA GLY A 120 15.33 -10.07 -21.78
C GLY A 120 15.15 -9.76 -20.30
N LEU A 121 15.86 -10.47 -19.42
CA LEU A 121 15.72 -10.44 -17.98
C LEU A 121 16.76 -9.55 -17.27
N ASN A 122 17.71 -8.94 -17.99
CA ASN A 122 18.63 -7.97 -17.43
C ASN A 122 17.97 -6.61 -17.29
N VAL A 123 18.09 -6.01 -16.10
CA VAL A 123 17.44 -4.72 -15.80
C VAL A 123 18.25 -3.54 -16.33
N ARG A 124 19.57 -3.74 -16.63
CA ARG A 124 20.51 -2.65 -16.87
C ARG A 124 21.82 -3.14 -17.44
N ALA A 125 22.35 -2.37 -18.37
CA ALA A 125 23.77 -2.30 -18.61
C ALA A 125 24.46 -1.62 -17.42
N LYS A 126 25.58 -2.16 -16.92
CA LYS A 126 26.23 -1.65 -15.69
C LYS A 126 27.13 -0.44 -15.92
N THR A 127 27.49 -0.17 -17.17
CA THR A 127 28.30 0.97 -17.57
C THR A 127 27.66 1.74 -18.71
N CYS A 128 27.66 3.02 -18.62
CA CYS A 128 27.60 4.08 -19.61
C CYS A 128 26.42 4.26 -20.59
N ASP A 129 25.55 3.32 -20.87
CA ASP A 129 24.55 3.44 -21.95
C ASP A 129 23.25 4.22 -21.60
N VAL A 130 23.24 4.96 -20.48
CA VAL A 130 22.21 5.99 -20.26
C VAL A 130 22.32 7.11 -21.30
N MET A 131 23.50 7.27 -21.91
CA MET A 131 23.73 8.24 -22.97
C MET A 131 23.08 7.84 -24.30
N ASP A 132 23.13 6.58 -24.68
CA ASP A 132 22.59 6.13 -25.97
C ASP A 132 21.06 6.13 -25.99
N ALA A 133 20.41 5.80 -24.85
CA ALA A 133 18.96 5.90 -24.75
C ALA A 133 18.45 7.36 -24.72
N VAL A 134 19.29 8.31 -24.27
CA VAL A 134 18.99 9.74 -24.29
C VAL A 134 19.34 10.36 -25.64
N ILE A 135 20.37 9.85 -26.32
CA ILE A 135 20.81 10.30 -27.67
C ILE A 135 19.86 9.82 -28.76
N ALA A 136 19.23 8.66 -28.60
CA ALA A 136 18.22 8.14 -29.55
C ALA A 136 16.94 9.00 -29.63
N VAL A 137 16.74 9.92 -28.72
CA VAL A 137 15.61 10.87 -28.72
C VAL A 137 15.99 12.23 -29.33
N GLU A 138 17.29 12.52 -29.52
CA GLU A 138 17.75 13.81 -30.04
C GLU A 138 18.92 13.62 -31.04
N SER A 139 18.61 13.19 -32.25
CA SER A 139 19.53 13.24 -33.39
C SER A 139 19.55 14.67 -33.94
N SER A 140 20.22 15.58 -33.30
CA SER A 140 20.84 16.80 -33.93
C SER A 140 21.55 17.62 -32.87
N SER A 141 22.84 17.48 -32.82
CA SER A 141 23.86 18.47 -32.43
C SER A 141 25.02 17.89 -31.65
N THR A 142 26.01 17.54 -32.40
CA THR A 142 27.38 17.30 -31.95
C THR A 142 28.03 18.64 -31.69
N VAL A 143 28.77 18.73 -30.64
CA VAL A 143 29.71 19.77 -30.16
C VAL A 143 29.32 20.33 -28.78
N ILE A 144 29.96 19.84 -27.76
CA ILE A 144 30.33 20.50 -26.47
C ILE A 144 30.80 19.46 -25.43
N TYR A 145 31.65 18.53 -25.85
CA TYR A 145 32.17 17.53 -24.90
C TYR A 145 33.52 17.89 -24.27
N SER A 146 34.23 18.94 -24.77
CA SER A 146 35.67 19.03 -24.51
C SER A 146 36.10 19.98 -23.38
N LYS A 147 35.23 20.82 -22.82
CA LYS A 147 35.66 21.82 -21.83
C LYS A 147 35.42 21.47 -20.36
N PHE A 148 34.56 20.54 -20.05
CA PHE A 148 34.21 20.25 -18.66
C PHE A 148 34.88 19.00 -18.04
N GLU A 149 35.52 18.15 -18.82
CA GLU A 149 36.20 16.95 -18.29
C GLU A 149 37.44 17.25 -17.46
N LYS A 150 38.07 18.42 -17.61
CA LYS A 150 39.39 18.67 -17.02
C LYS A 150 39.37 19.25 -15.60
N VAL A 151 38.27 19.75 -15.09
CA VAL A 151 38.35 20.56 -13.86
C VAL A 151 37.98 19.81 -12.55
N ASN A 152 37.32 18.66 -12.56
CA ASN A 152 36.85 18.08 -11.30
C ASN A 152 36.98 16.56 -11.11
N MET A 153 37.71 15.84 -11.93
CA MET A 153 37.95 14.39 -11.69
C MET A 153 39.01 14.09 -10.62
N THR A 154 39.91 15.01 -10.32
CA THR A 154 41.06 14.73 -9.47
C THR A 154 40.83 14.91 -7.97
N ARG A 155 39.77 15.52 -7.53
CA ARG A 155 39.55 15.77 -6.07
C ARG A 155 38.63 14.79 -5.36
N HIS A 156 37.93 13.91 -6.03
CA HIS A 156 36.91 13.05 -5.38
C HIS A 156 37.17 11.53 -5.44
N CYS A 157 38.31 11.09 -5.99
CA CYS A 157 38.65 9.67 -6.06
C CYS A 157 39.68 9.20 -5.05
N ARG A 158 40.16 10.02 -4.17
CA ARG A 158 41.10 9.63 -3.11
C ARG A 158 40.51 9.90 -1.74
N GLY A 159 40.23 8.83 -1.04
CA GLY A 159 40.02 8.84 0.40
C GLY A 159 38.68 8.35 0.84
N GLY A 160 38.63 7.09 1.29
CA GLY A 160 37.58 6.63 2.17
C GLY A 160 37.65 7.36 3.49
N ARG A 161 36.93 8.44 3.63
CA ARG A 161 36.64 9.07 4.92
C ARG A 161 35.38 9.90 4.83
N ARG A 162 34.47 9.66 5.75
CA ARG A 162 33.28 10.40 6.20
C ARG A 162 32.35 10.90 5.09
N LEU A 163 31.10 10.48 5.21
CA LEU A 163 30.00 11.22 4.60
C LEU A 163 30.12 12.70 4.98
N PRO A 164 30.10 13.62 4.02
CA PRO A 164 29.97 15.02 4.34
C PRO A 164 28.73 15.21 5.21
N SER A 165 28.86 16.03 6.25
CA SER A 165 27.71 16.56 6.99
C SER A 165 26.77 17.24 5.98
N ASP A 166 25.49 17.35 6.31
CA ASP A 166 24.47 18.01 5.49
C ASP A 166 24.81 19.49 5.14
N ASP A 167 25.95 19.98 5.59
CA ASP A 167 26.47 21.36 5.45
C ASP A 167 27.63 21.50 4.44
N ASP A 168 28.06 20.42 3.77
CA ASP A 168 29.01 20.59 2.68
C ASP A 168 28.33 21.31 1.52
N ASP A 169 28.53 22.60 1.46
CA ASP A 169 28.11 23.49 0.40
C ASP A 169 28.62 22.95 -0.94
N PHE A 170 27.68 22.49 -1.74
CA PHE A 170 27.95 22.31 -3.15
C PHE A 170 28.21 23.68 -3.70
N ASP A 171 29.43 23.90 -4.17
CA ASP A 171 29.89 25.19 -4.65
C ASP A 171 28.94 25.70 -5.74
N SER A 172 27.98 26.54 -5.32
CA SER A 172 26.98 27.13 -6.20
C SER A 172 27.64 28.09 -7.19
N ASP A 173 28.82 28.61 -6.83
CA ASP A 173 29.52 29.61 -7.63
C ASP A 173 30.17 28.96 -8.85
N LEU A 174 30.64 27.74 -8.74
CA LEU A 174 31.13 26.96 -9.88
C LEU A 174 30.04 26.59 -10.91
N PHE A 175 28.77 26.67 -10.51
CA PHE A 175 27.61 26.42 -11.38
C PHE A 175 27.14 27.71 -12.08
N ILE A 176 27.47 28.86 -11.51
CA ILE A 176 26.99 30.20 -11.98
C ILE A 176 27.93 30.79 -13.01
N ASP A 177 29.24 30.67 -12.82
CA ASP A 177 30.25 31.34 -13.66
C ASP A 177 30.43 30.75 -15.07
N GLY A 178 29.83 29.62 -15.37
CA GLY A 178 29.94 28.96 -16.70
C GLY A 178 28.70 29.07 -17.59
N LEU A 179 27.68 29.81 -17.21
CA LEU A 179 26.37 29.72 -17.84
C LEU A 179 26.08 30.88 -18.81
N VAL A 180 26.72 30.87 -19.99
CA VAL A 180 26.47 31.83 -21.07
C VAL A 180 25.39 31.34 -22.05
N ASP A 181 25.20 30.05 -22.21
CA ASP A 181 24.25 29.42 -23.13
C ASP A 181 23.33 28.45 -22.40
N ASP A 182 22.00 28.65 -22.47
CA ASP A 182 20.98 27.89 -21.78
C ASP A 182 21.00 26.40 -22.14
N GLU A 183 21.30 26.09 -23.39
CA GLU A 183 21.28 24.69 -23.89
C GLU A 183 22.55 23.92 -23.50
N ALA A 184 23.69 24.58 -23.57
CA ALA A 184 24.97 24.06 -23.09
C ALA A 184 24.92 23.73 -21.60
N ASN A 185 24.27 24.57 -20.82
CA ASN A 185 24.09 24.40 -19.38
C ASN A 185 23.19 23.24 -19.03
N LEU A 186 22.11 23.05 -19.79
CA LEU A 186 21.20 21.91 -19.59
C LEU A 186 21.93 20.57 -19.82
N ARG A 187 22.78 20.51 -20.86
CA ARG A 187 23.62 19.35 -21.16
C ARG A 187 24.65 19.10 -20.06
N THR A 188 25.30 20.14 -19.58
CA THR A 188 26.25 20.06 -18.48
C THR A 188 25.62 19.51 -17.22
N ILE A 189 24.44 20.02 -16.84
CA ILE A 189 23.69 19.52 -15.68
C ILE A 189 23.32 18.04 -15.88
N ARG A 190 22.84 17.67 -17.07
CA ARG A 190 22.49 16.29 -17.42
C ARG A 190 23.69 15.36 -17.27
N THR A 191 24.83 15.73 -17.86
CA THR A 191 26.08 14.98 -17.78
C THR A 191 26.55 14.82 -16.34
N ARG A 192 26.54 15.89 -15.56
CA ARG A 192 26.97 15.85 -14.16
C ARG A 192 26.06 14.98 -13.29
N ILE A 193 24.75 15.02 -13.49
CA ILE A 193 23.80 14.17 -12.77
C ILE A 193 23.98 12.71 -13.16
N THR A 194 24.27 12.40 -14.42
CA THR A 194 24.50 11.02 -14.86
C THR A 194 25.81 10.43 -14.35
N GLN A 195 26.83 11.27 -14.13
CA GLN A 195 28.13 10.85 -13.57
C GLN A 195 28.09 10.67 -12.05
N LEU A 196 27.11 11.24 -11.36
CA LEU A 196 26.99 11.09 -9.93
C LEU A 196 26.61 9.68 -9.55
N ASN A 197 27.34 9.16 -8.57
CA ASN A 197 26.88 7.95 -7.93
C ASN A 197 25.58 8.24 -7.18
N TYR A 198 24.80 7.20 -7.05
CA TYR A 198 23.48 7.17 -6.48
C TYR A 198 23.30 7.89 -5.13
N LYS A 199 24.33 7.89 -4.24
CA LYS A 199 24.27 8.54 -2.93
C LYS A 199 24.32 10.06 -2.99
N LYS A 200 24.86 10.63 -4.08
CA LYS A 200 25.04 12.07 -4.26
C LYS A 200 23.92 12.76 -5.06
N ILE A 201 23.04 12.01 -5.72
CA ILE A 201 21.94 12.57 -6.52
C ILE A 201 21.05 13.50 -5.69
N LYS A 202 20.81 13.18 -4.41
CA LYS A 202 20.01 14.01 -3.53
C LYS A 202 20.63 15.39 -3.27
N SER A 203 21.94 15.44 -3.04
CA SER A 203 22.63 16.73 -2.83
C SER A 203 22.62 17.60 -4.10
N VAL A 204 22.70 16.97 -5.28
CA VAL A 204 22.57 17.67 -6.57
C VAL A 204 21.20 18.28 -6.76
N TYR A 205 20.13 17.63 -6.30
CA TYR A 205 18.79 18.23 -6.34
C TYR A 205 18.67 19.46 -5.48
N LEU A 206 19.16 19.38 -4.25
CA LEU A 206 19.12 20.52 -3.35
C LEU A 206 19.92 21.69 -3.91
N SER A 207 21.06 21.41 -4.51
CA SER A 207 21.90 22.43 -5.16
C SER A 207 21.25 23.01 -6.41
N ALA A 208 20.61 22.16 -7.24
CA ALA A 208 19.86 22.64 -8.40
C ALA A 208 18.65 23.49 -7.99
N ILE A 209 18.00 23.16 -6.88
CA ILE A 209 16.89 23.95 -6.34
C ILE A 209 17.42 25.31 -5.81
N LYS A 210 18.53 25.35 -5.07
CA LYS A 210 19.18 26.58 -4.64
C LYS A 210 19.57 27.47 -5.84
N PHE A 211 20.16 26.84 -6.87
CA PHE A 211 20.53 27.51 -8.12
C PHE A 211 19.31 28.13 -8.84
N LEU A 212 18.15 27.46 -8.85
CA LEU A 212 16.94 27.97 -9.47
C LEU A 212 16.33 29.18 -8.76
N THR A 213 16.79 29.53 -7.57
CA THR A 213 16.37 30.78 -6.88
C THR A 213 17.09 32.03 -7.37
N SER A 214 18.26 31.89 -8.00
CA SER A 214 19.03 32.98 -8.55
C SER A 214 18.54 33.29 -9.97
N GLY A 215 18.09 34.45 -10.23
CA GLY A 215 17.86 35.24 -11.48
C GLY A 215 17.66 34.57 -12.87
N ILE A 216 17.64 33.23 -13.00
CA ILE A 216 17.59 32.55 -14.30
C ILE A 216 16.19 32.65 -14.94
N ARG A 217 16.11 32.68 -16.27
CA ARG A 217 14.84 32.65 -17.03
C ARG A 217 13.95 31.47 -16.67
N ASN A 218 12.65 31.70 -16.51
CA ASN A 218 11.71 30.68 -16.06
C ASN A 218 11.62 29.43 -16.96
N THR A 219 11.76 29.60 -18.26
CA THR A 219 11.78 28.49 -19.24
C THR A 219 12.93 27.54 -19.01
N PHE A 220 14.12 28.07 -18.76
CA PHE A 220 15.31 27.28 -18.48
C PHE A 220 15.23 26.58 -17.11
N LYS A 221 14.71 27.28 -16.10
CA LYS A 221 14.43 26.65 -14.79
C LYS A 221 13.52 25.41 -14.92
N ILE A 222 12.47 25.51 -15.73
CA ILE A 222 11.54 24.40 -15.97
C ILE A 222 12.25 23.23 -16.68
N GLN A 223 13.11 23.51 -17.64
CA GLN A 223 13.88 22.47 -18.35
C GLN A 223 14.86 21.75 -17.40
N ILE A 224 15.59 22.50 -16.57
CA ILE A 224 16.48 21.92 -15.54
C ILE A 224 15.70 21.00 -14.62
N LEU A 225 14.55 21.45 -14.10
CA LEU A 225 13.70 20.63 -13.21
C LEU A 225 13.20 19.35 -13.88
N ARG A 226 12.87 19.40 -15.17
CA ARG A 226 12.48 18.23 -15.97
C ARG A 226 13.62 17.24 -16.08
N VAL A 227 14.82 17.69 -16.47
CA VAL A 227 16.01 16.82 -16.59
C VAL A 227 16.34 16.15 -15.25
N ILE A 228 16.36 16.92 -14.16
CA ILE A 228 16.63 16.41 -12.81
C ILE A 228 15.60 15.35 -12.43
N LYS A 229 14.31 15.60 -12.69
CA LYS A 229 13.23 14.68 -12.42
C LYS A 229 13.40 13.37 -13.18
N ASP A 230 13.62 13.44 -14.48
CA ASP A 230 13.69 12.26 -15.35
C ASP A 230 14.87 11.35 -14.98
N LEU A 231 16.03 11.94 -14.74
CA LEU A 231 17.20 11.21 -14.29
C LEU A 231 17.02 10.62 -12.88
N SER A 232 16.30 11.30 -11.99
CA SER A 232 16.04 10.81 -10.65
C SER A 232 15.06 9.66 -10.60
N LEU A 233 13.97 9.75 -11.35
CA LEU A 233 12.97 8.69 -11.43
C LEU A 233 13.60 7.39 -11.93
N PHE A 234 14.50 7.49 -12.90
CA PHE A 234 15.20 6.33 -13.45
C PHE A 234 16.16 5.69 -12.43
N ARG A 235 16.89 6.49 -11.64
CA ARG A 235 17.91 5.98 -10.72
C ARG A 235 17.44 5.81 -9.27
N CYS A 236 16.49 6.62 -8.80
CA CYS A 236 16.03 6.60 -7.40
C CYS A 236 14.94 5.59 -7.11
N LYS A 237 14.22 5.05 -8.10
CA LYS A 237 13.24 3.96 -7.87
C LYS A 237 13.84 2.78 -7.12
N ALA A 238 15.12 2.51 -7.31
CA ALA A 238 15.82 1.39 -6.66
C ALA A 238 16.36 1.71 -5.24
N VAL A 239 16.56 3.00 -4.86
CA VAL A 239 17.09 3.41 -3.53
C VAL A 239 15.98 3.82 -2.59
N TRP A 240 14.91 4.37 -3.12
CA TRP A 240 13.78 4.79 -2.31
C TRP A 240 12.76 3.69 -2.07
N SER A 241 12.86 2.56 -2.76
CA SER A 241 12.46 1.31 -2.14
C SER A 241 13.45 1.06 -1.00
N ARG A 242 13.31 1.80 0.10
CA ARG A 242 13.91 1.40 1.37
C ARG A 242 13.59 -0.09 1.50
N ALA A 243 14.64 -0.90 1.57
CA ALA A 243 14.50 -2.20 2.19
C ALA A 243 13.69 -1.92 3.45
N LYS A 244 12.43 -2.36 3.48
CA LYS A 244 11.66 -2.30 4.74
C LYS A 244 12.59 -2.94 5.74
N PRO A 245 12.98 -2.25 6.82
CA PRO A 245 13.87 -2.85 7.78
C PRO A 245 13.27 -4.21 8.07
N ALA A 246 14.08 -5.26 7.96
CA ALA A 246 13.61 -6.62 8.13
C ALA A 246 12.78 -6.61 9.39
N LYS A 247 11.49 -6.90 9.26
CA LYS A 247 10.58 -6.82 10.39
C LYS A 247 11.21 -7.64 11.51
N ASN A 248 11.66 -6.98 12.56
CA ASN A 248 11.65 -7.53 13.91
C ASN A 248 12.84 -8.15 14.57
N SER A 249 14.02 -8.28 14.03
CA SER A 249 14.98 -9.04 14.86
C SER A 249 15.97 -8.21 15.66
N ASN A 250 16.17 -6.94 15.32
CA ASN A 250 17.32 -6.18 15.82
C ASN A 250 16.99 -4.95 16.68
N PHE A 251 15.70 -4.64 16.88
CA PHE A 251 15.32 -3.43 17.61
C PHE A 251 14.78 -3.77 19.00
N LEU A 252 15.25 -3.06 20.00
CA LEU A 252 14.57 -3.00 21.29
C LEU A 252 13.29 -2.19 21.09
N VAL A 253 12.13 -2.87 21.13
CA VAL A 253 10.82 -2.25 20.99
C VAL A 253 10.21 -2.16 22.38
N VAL A 254 10.16 -0.97 22.94
CA VAL A 254 9.44 -0.70 24.19
C VAL A 254 8.06 -0.19 23.82
N THR A 255 7.03 -0.85 24.34
CA THR A 255 5.63 -0.55 24.03
C THR A 255 4.95 0.14 25.19
N TYR A 256 4.43 1.34 24.98
CA TYR A 256 3.76 2.15 26.00
C TYR A 256 2.28 2.28 25.75
N GLU A 257 1.53 2.50 26.82
CA GLU A 257 0.10 2.78 26.78
C GLU A 257 -0.23 4.27 26.99
N ASN A 258 0.77 5.10 27.24
CA ASN A 258 0.54 6.51 27.56
C ASN A 258 1.62 7.41 26.92
N LYS A 259 1.20 8.59 26.43
CA LYS A 259 2.02 9.60 25.76
C LYS A 259 3.15 10.17 26.63
N PHE A 260 2.95 10.28 27.94
CA PHE A 260 3.95 10.88 28.84
C PHE A 260 5.31 10.21 28.75
N VAL A 261 5.38 8.98 28.27
CA VAL A 261 6.63 8.26 28.10
C VAL A 261 7.51 8.83 26.97
N GLU A 262 6.94 9.58 26.01
CA GLU A 262 7.72 10.40 25.08
C GLU A 262 8.54 11.46 25.82
N ASP A 263 7.96 12.04 26.86
CA ASP A 263 8.58 13.10 27.67
C ASP A 263 9.77 12.58 28.51
N LEU A 264 9.82 11.26 28.74
CA LEU A 264 10.98 10.60 29.37
C LEU A 264 12.22 10.56 28.47
N GLY A 265 12.10 10.86 27.18
CA GLY A 265 13.20 10.90 26.24
C GLY A 265 13.96 9.58 26.08
N LEU A 266 13.28 8.43 26.27
CA LEU A 266 13.92 7.09 26.27
C LEU A 266 14.67 6.78 24.99
N ASN A 267 14.22 7.28 23.85
CA ASN A 267 14.93 7.14 22.59
C ASN A 267 16.31 7.80 22.60
N LYS A 268 16.42 8.95 23.26
CA LYS A 268 17.71 9.64 23.45
C LYS A 268 18.57 8.92 24.48
N LEU A 269 17.95 8.51 25.58
CA LEU A 269 18.61 7.78 26.67
C LEU A 269 19.27 6.49 26.18
N LEU A 270 18.52 5.65 25.45
CA LEU A 270 19.03 4.38 24.93
C LEU A 270 20.15 4.54 23.90
N LYS A 271 20.39 5.75 23.41
CA LYS A 271 21.48 6.10 22.48
C LYS A 271 22.64 6.81 23.16
N THR A 272 22.61 7.06 24.46
CA THR A 272 23.74 7.69 25.18
C THR A 272 24.97 6.78 25.17
N PRO A 273 26.15 7.33 24.96
CA PRO A 273 27.41 6.54 24.95
C PRO A 273 27.55 5.64 26.18
N ASN A 274 27.26 6.15 27.39
CA ASN A 274 27.37 5.43 28.64
C ASN A 274 26.49 4.16 28.68
N ILE A 275 25.28 4.19 28.12
CA ILE A 275 24.39 3.03 28.08
C ILE A 275 24.72 2.11 26.91
N MET A 276 25.10 2.68 25.76
CA MET A 276 25.46 1.89 24.59
C MET A 276 26.75 1.11 24.76
N ASN A 277 27.73 1.66 25.49
CA ASN A 277 29.00 0.98 25.74
C ASN A 277 28.86 -0.23 26.69
N LEU A 278 27.83 -0.26 27.52
CA LEU A 278 27.51 -1.40 28.38
C LEU A 278 26.77 -2.53 27.64
N CYS A 279 26.33 -2.29 26.42
CA CYS A 279 25.63 -3.31 25.63
C CYS A 279 26.65 -4.31 25.06
N PRO A 280 26.52 -5.63 25.32
CA PRO A 280 27.44 -6.65 24.81
C PRO A 280 27.32 -6.87 23.28
N LEU A 281 26.42 -6.19 22.62
CA LEU A 281 26.24 -6.25 21.17
C LEU A 281 26.91 -5.05 20.49
N SER A 282 27.34 -5.24 19.24
CA SER A 282 27.88 -4.13 18.44
C SER A 282 26.84 -3.01 18.26
N ARG A 283 27.30 -1.77 18.11
CA ARG A 283 26.44 -0.59 17.91
C ARG A 283 25.44 -0.75 16.74
N SER A 284 25.81 -1.49 15.70
CA SER A 284 24.93 -1.78 14.57
C SER A 284 23.82 -2.80 14.90
N ALA A 285 24.05 -3.66 15.89
CA ALA A 285 23.09 -4.69 16.31
C ALA A 285 22.12 -4.22 17.42
N ALA A 286 22.44 -3.13 18.11
CA ALA A 286 21.73 -2.63 19.28
C ALA A 286 21.08 -1.25 19.04
N THR A 287 20.49 -0.99 17.88
CA THR A 287 19.73 0.26 17.67
C THR A 287 18.36 0.14 18.32
N PRO A 288 18.12 0.76 19.48
CA PRO A 288 16.81 0.69 20.13
C PRO A 288 15.81 1.57 19.40
N THR A 289 14.63 1.02 19.18
CA THR A 289 13.46 1.76 18.70
C THR A 289 12.36 1.67 19.75
N VAL A 290 11.77 2.80 20.04
CA VAL A 290 10.58 2.86 20.88
C VAL A 290 9.35 2.76 19.99
N SER A 291 8.49 1.81 20.28
CA SER A 291 7.17 1.65 19.69
C SER A 291 6.12 1.93 20.75
N TYR A 292 4.98 2.47 20.35
CA TYR A 292 3.90 2.76 21.25
C TYR A 292 2.73 1.81 20.98
N LYS A 293 2.19 1.22 22.05
CA LYS A 293 0.87 0.65 22.02
C LYS A 293 -0.08 1.77 22.38
N TYR A 294 -0.80 2.27 21.40
CA TYR A 294 -1.77 3.32 21.63
C TYR A 294 -2.81 2.88 22.67
N PRO A 295 -3.20 3.75 23.61
CA PRO A 295 -4.33 3.49 24.47
C PRO A 295 -5.60 3.28 23.63
N LYS A 296 -6.60 2.63 24.21
CA LYS A 296 -7.89 2.46 23.53
C LYS A 296 -8.45 3.83 23.12
N THR A 297 -9.07 3.87 21.95
CA THR A 297 -9.82 5.05 21.52
C THR A 297 -11.12 5.17 22.32
N ILE A 298 -11.71 6.36 22.36
CA ILE A 298 -13.03 6.56 22.99
C ILE A 298 -14.14 5.71 22.34
N ARG A 299 -13.93 5.26 21.11
CA ARG A 299 -14.86 4.39 20.36
C ARG A 299 -15.36 3.20 21.18
N SER A 300 -14.48 2.55 21.96
CA SER A 300 -14.85 1.38 22.76
C SER A 300 -15.82 1.68 23.89
N SER A 301 -15.90 2.94 24.35
CA SER A 301 -16.81 3.39 25.41
C SER A 301 -18.06 4.05 24.85
N ILE A 302 -17.99 4.62 23.67
CA ILE A 302 -19.07 5.41 23.06
C ILE A 302 -19.99 4.54 22.21
N VAL A 303 -19.41 3.67 21.33
CA VAL A 303 -20.18 2.88 20.38
C VAL A 303 -20.90 1.72 21.09
N ASN A 304 -22.23 1.70 21.02
CA ASN A 304 -23.06 0.75 21.76
C ASN A 304 -23.98 -0.15 20.91
N TYR A 305 -23.84 -0.15 19.57
CA TYR A 305 -24.69 -0.95 18.69
C TYR A 305 -24.64 -2.46 18.98
N ARG A 306 -23.63 -2.95 19.69
CA ARG A 306 -23.56 -4.35 20.12
C ARG A 306 -24.72 -4.78 21.03
N GLN A 307 -25.19 -3.89 21.88
CA GLN A 307 -26.27 -4.16 22.81
C GLN A 307 -27.59 -4.52 22.12
N THR A 308 -27.79 -4.05 20.88
CA THR A 308 -28.98 -4.37 20.07
C THR A 308 -28.99 -5.79 19.49
N HIS A 309 -27.95 -6.58 19.71
CA HIS A 309 -27.79 -7.95 19.23
C HIS A 309 -27.70 -8.98 20.36
N GLU A 310 -27.82 -8.52 21.61
CA GLU A 310 -27.82 -9.43 22.76
C GLU A 310 -29.12 -10.26 22.79
N ALA A 311 -29.00 -11.52 23.21
CA ALA A 311 -30.18 -12.38 23.39
C ALA A 311 -31.15 -11.77 24.42
N ASN A 312 -32.43 -11.91 24.14
CA ASN A 312 -33.54 -11.36 24.97
C ASN A 312 -33.70 -9.82 24.92
N PHE A 313 -33.10 -9.17 23.94
CA PHE A 313 -33.43 -7.76 23.68
C PHE A 313 -34.85 -7.67 23.12
N ASP A 314 -35.78 -6.96 23.82
CA ASP A 314 -37.16 -6.74 23.34
C ASP A 314 -37.27 -5.46 22.50
N PRO A 315 -37.39 -5.55 21.18
CA PRO A 315 -37.57 -4.38 20.32
C PRO A 315 -38.88 -3.60 20.60
N ASN A 316 -39.91 -4.30 21.14
CA ASN A 316 -41.23 -3.69 21.41
C ASN A 316 -41.21 -2.79 22.63
N SER A 317 -40.29 -3.00 23.57
CA SER A 317 -40.11 -2.17 24.75
C SER A 317 -39.56 -0.77 24.39
N LEU A 318 -39.04 -0.57 23.19
CA LEU A 318 -38.38 0.67 22.79
C LEU A 318 -39.42 1.80 22.52
N ARG A 319 -39.19 2.93 23.15
CA ARG A 319 -39.95 4.16 22.87
C ARG A 319 -39.16 5.06 21.89
N CYS A 320 -39.87 5.65 20.94
CA CYS A 320 -39.36 6.69 20.08
C CYS A 320 -39.70 8.05 20.65
N THR A 321 -38.68 8.85 21.00
CA THR A 321 -38.86 10.24 21.52
C THR A 321 -38.54 11.27 20.41
N CYS A 322 -38.56 10.85 19.17
CA CYS A 322 -38.04 11.64 18.07
C CYS A 322 -38.85 12.87 17.70
N ASP A 323 -40.16 12.79 17.80
CA ASP A 323 -41.05 13.86 17.40
C ASP A 323 -40.96 15.08 18.33
N THR A 324 -40.43 14.91 19.52
CA THR A 324 -40.27 15.98 20.55
C THR A 324 -38.90 16.61 20.58
N ASN A 325 -37.92 16.10 19.77
CA ASN A 325 -36.55 16.58 19.82
C ASN A 325 -36.23 17.58 18.70
N PRO A 326 -35.98 18.86 18.99
CA PRO A 326 -35.75 19.91 18.01
C PRO A 326 -34.38 19.83 17.34
N PHE A 327 -33.44 19.05 17.89
CA PHE A 327 -32.06 18.93 17.37
C PHE A 327 -31.85 17.81 16.34
N LYS A 328 -32.93 17.16 15.91
CA LYS A 328 -32.83 16.09 14.94
C LYS A 328 -32.63 16.63 13.52
N ASP A 329 -31.83 15.92 12.78
CA ASP A 329 -31.70 16.15 11.34
C ASP A 329 -33.08 16.07 10.70
N SER A 330 -33.38 16.97 9.77
CA SER A 330 -34.62 17.04 9.00
C SER A 330 -34.94 15.75 8.23
N TYR A 331 -33.95 14.89 8.02
CA TYR A 331 -34.12 13.58 7.42
C TYR A 331 -34.56 12.56 8.45
N HIS A 332 -35.81 12.16 8.35
CA HIS A 332 -36.45 11.11 9.16
C HIS A 332 -36.55 11.36 10.66
N ASN A 333 -36.12 12.50 11.18
CA ASN A 333 -36.17 12.87 12.60
C ASN A 333 -35.57 11.82 13.57
N HIS A 334 -34.77 10.89 13.09
CA HIS A 334 -34.23 9.77 13.87
C HIS A 334 -32.70 9.73 13.94
N VAL A 335 -32.01 10.65 13.27
CA VAL A 335 -30.53 10.69 13.21
C VAL A 335 -30.03 12.07 13.60
N VAL A 336 -29.07 12.10 14.54
CA VAL A 336 -28.35 13.32 14.94
C VAL A 336 -26.86 13.12 14.62
N THR A 337 -26.26 14.11 13.96
CA THR A 337 -24.85 14.14 13.62
C THR A 337 -24.35 15.59 13.55
N GLY A 338 -23.07 15.80 13.33
CA GLY A 338 -22.50 17.15 13.23
C GLY A 338 -22.25 17.81 14.57
N ASN A 339 -23.01 18.85 14.89
CA ASN A 339 -22.80 19.67 16.11
C ASN A 339 -23.11 18.93 17.42
N LEU A 340 -23.89 17.85 17.36
CA LEU A 340 -24.27 17.04 18.55
C LEU A 340 -24.91 17.87 19.66
N GLU A 341 -25.75 18.87 19.32
CA GLU A 341 -26.37 19.82 20.29
C GLU A 341 -27.31 19.15 21.27
N ILE A 342 -27.79 17.95 20.94
CA ILE A 342 -28.60 17.11 21.82
C ILE A 342 -27.86 16.67 23.11
N ILE A 343 -26.53 16.74 23.10
CA ILE A 343 -25.69 16.39 24.23
C ILE A 343 -25.54 17.62 25.11
N GLU A 344 -26.12 17.59 26.29
CA GLU A 344 -26.11 18.73 27.21
C GLU A 344 -24.74 18.96 27.82
N ASN A 345 -24.06 17.89 28.22
CA ASN A 345 -22.72 18.00 28.80
C ASN A 345 -21.71 18.47 27.74
N THR A 346 -21.19 19.68 27.91
CA THR A 346 -20.29 20.35 26.98
C THR A 346 -18.95 19.65 26.82
N GLU A 347 -18.46 18.98 27.87
CA GLU A 347 -17.18 18.23 27.79
C GLU A 347 -17.36 16.95 26.97
N LEU A 348 -18.48 16.21 27.18
CA LEU A 348 -18.80 15.04 26.36
C LEU A 348 -19.00 15.43 24.90
N ARG A 349 -19.74 16.50 24.62
CA ARG A 349 -19.93 17.04 23.26
C ARG A 349 -18.62 17.36 22.60
N THR A 350 -17.75 18.12 23.27
CA THR A 350 -16.42 18.49 22.78
C THR A 350 -15.54 17.26 22.55
N LEU A 351 -15.60 16.27 23.43
CA LEU A 351 -14.87 15.01 23.27
C LEU A 351 -15.30 14.26 22.01
N LEU A 352 -16.61 14.15 21.77
CA LEU A 352 -17.16 13.45 20.60
C LEU A 352 -16.86 14.20 19.30
N GLN A 353 -16.81 15.53 19.32
CA GLN A 353 -16.38 16.37 18.21
C GLN A 353 -14.90 16.19 17.85
N LYS A 354 -14.07 15.63 18.73
CA LYS A 354 -12.70 15.19 18.41
C LYS A 354 -12.66 13.84 17.69
N GLY A 355 -13.77 13.14 17.65
CA GLY A 355 -13.98 11.92 16.88
C GLY A 355 -13.66 10.62 17.59
N LEU A 356 -14.30 9.54 17.14
CA LEU A 356 -14.25 8.20 17.75
C LEU A 356 -12.83 7.62 17.90
N ASN A 357 -11.88 8.05 17.08
CA ASN A 357 -10.49 7.62 17.18
C ASN A 357 -9.65 8.47 18.15
N TYR A 358 -10.26 9.46 18.76
CA TYR A 358 -9.61 10.23 19.81
C TYR A 358 -9.23 9.31 20.98
N ARG A 359 -8.13 9.62 21.62
CA ARG A 359 -7.65 8.91 22.80
C ARG A 359 -7.63 9.90 23.95
N ASP A 360 -8.57 9.71 24.86
CA ASP A 360 -8.69 10.56 26.02
C ASP A 360 -7.42 10.52 26.87
N GLN A 361 -7.18 11.59 27.58
CA GLN A 361 -6.04 11.65 28.49
C GLN A 361 -6.31 10.72 29.68
N ALA A 362 -5.29 10.01 30.08
CA ALA A 362 -5.35 9.14 31.23
C ALA A 362 -4.16 9.44 32.14
N PRO A 363 -4.34 9.42 33.48
CA PRO A 363 -3.24 9.65 34.40
C PRO A 363 -2.12 8.62 34.17
N PRO A 364 -0.86 9.07 34.18
CA PRO A 364 0.26 8.17 33.96
C PRO A 364 0.42 7.21 35.14
N ASN A 365 0.53 5.92 34.83
CA ASN A 365 0.86 4.91 35.82
C ASN A 365 2.35 4.60 35.76
N LYS A 366 3.15 5.20 36.67
CA LYS A 366 4.62 5.03 36.74
C LYS A 366 5.03 3.56 36.85
N ARG A 367 4.31 2.77 37.65
CA ARG A 367 4.58 1.33 37.81
C ARG A 367 4.38 0.54 36.50
N LYS A 368 3.26 0.79 35.81
CA LYS A 368 3.01 0.13 34.49
C LYS A 368 4.04 0.56 33.44
N ALA A 369 4.43 1.81 33.40
CA ALA A 369 5.47 2.30 32.50
C ALA A 369 6.82 1.61 32.75
N TYR A 370 7.25 1.52 34.00
CA TYR A 370 8.47 0.81 34.38
C TYR A 370 8.43 -0.68 33.99
N GLN A 371 7.31 -1.36 34.28
CA GLN A 371 7.13 -2.77 33.93
C GLN A 371 7.11 -2.98 32.39
N ALA A 372 6.56 -2.07 31.64
CA ALA A 372 6.57 -2.14 30.16
C ALA A 372 8.01 -2.07 29.60
N VAL A 373 8.85 -1.16 30.16
CA VAL A 373 10.26 -1.08 29.78
C VAL A 373 11.00 -2.36 30.18
N LYS A 374 10.84 -2.80 31.44
CA LYS A 374 11.48 -4.02 31.97
C LYS A 374 11.14 -5.25 31.14
N SER A 375 9.86 -5.47 30.86
CA SER A 375 9.39 -6.61 30.06
C SER A 375 9.91 -6.56 28.62
N SER A 376 9.96 -5.37 28.02
CA SER A 376 10.47 -5.19 26.66
C SER A 376 11.96 -5.47 26.58
N LEU A 377 12.74 -5.04 27.56
CA LEU A 377 14.18 -5.33 27.70
C LEU A 377 14.43 -6.82 27.86
N LEU A 378 13.72 -7.48 28.78
CA LEU A 378 13.85 -8.92 29.00
C LEU A 378 13.52 -9.72 27.74
N ASN A 379 12.43 -9.38 27.06
CA ASN A 379 12.04 -10.02 25.80
C ASN A 379 13.10 -9.79 24.69
N TYR A 380 13.69 -8.61 24.63
CA TYR A 380 14.75 -8.29 23.68
C TYR A 380 16.02 -9.12 23.98
N ILE A 381 16.46 -9.16 25.24
CA ILE A 381 17.62 -9.91 25.69
C ILE A 381 17.43 -11.40 25.40
N LYS A 382 16.30 -12.00 25.82
CA LYS A 382 15.98 -13.39 25.56
C LYS A 382 16.01 -13.73 24.06
N LYS A 383 15.50 -12.84 23.21
CA LYS A 383 15.52 -13.01 21.76
C LYS A 383 16.91 -12.88 21.15
N LYS A 384 17.80 -12.11 21.76
CA LYS A 384 19.17 -11.93 21.30
C LYS A 384 20.09 -13.02 21.81
N SER A 385 19.96 -13.44 23.06
CA SER A 385 20.71 -14.56 23.62
C SER A 385 20.40 -15.87 22.90
N SER A 386 19.15 -16.12 22.51
CA SER A 386 18.78 -17.29 21.72
C SER A 386 19.32 -17.30 20.29
N LYS A 387 19.67 -16.15 19.73
CA LYS A 387 20.23 -16.02 18.38
C LYS A 387 21.74 -15.87 18.32
N ASN A 388 22.33 -15.31 19.36
CA ASN A 388 23.75 -15.16 19.53
C ASN A 388 24.14 -16.06 20.69
N THR A 389 25.27 -16.70 20.64
CA THR A 389 25.82 -17.59 21.69
C THR A 389 26.17 -16.87 22.99
N LEU A 390 25.76 -15.61 23.20
CA LEU A 390 26.02 -14.81 24.38
C LEU A 390 24.98 -15.13 25.48
N PRO A 391 25.44 -15.48 26.69
CA PRO A 391 24.57 -15.72 27.85
C PRO A 391 23.76 -14.50 28.25
N GLU A 392 22.55 -14.69 28.78
CA GLU A 392 21.70 -13.58 29.27
C GLU A 392 22.37 -12.73 30.34
N ILE A 393 23.23 -13.33 31.18
CA ILE A 393 23.94 -12.64 32.25
C ILE A 393 24.83 -11.49 31.74
N MET A 394 25.36 -11.60 30.53
CA MET A 394 26.17 -10.52 29.93
C MET A 394 25.40 -9.23 29.70
N PHE A 395 24.05 -9.30 29.61
CA PHE A 395 23.19 -8.14 29.42
C PHE A 395 22.75 -7.49 30.74
N GLU A 396 23.07 -8.09 31.89
CA GLU A 396 22.60 -7.63 33.19
C GLU A 396 23.04 -6.20 33.51
N GLY A 397 24.30 -5.86 33.32
CA GLY A 397 24.82 -4.51 33.55
C GLY A 397 24.14 -3.46 32.70
N TRP A 398 23.98 -3.76 31.41
CA TRP A 398 23.26 -2.90 30.45
C TRP A 398 21.77 -2.73 30.81
N LYS A 399 21.08 -3.84 31.14
CA LYS A 399 19.71 -3.84 31.61
C LYS A 399 19.50 -2.98 32.85
N ASN A 400 20.33 -3.20 33.85
CA ASN A 400 20.24 -2.52 35.15
C ASN A 400 20.50 -1.02 35.01
N SER A 401 21.45 -0.60 34.20
CA SER A 401 21.74 0.81 33.91
C SER A 401 20.54 1.50 33.24
N ILE A 402 19.88 0.84 32.27
CA ILE A 402 18.67 1.37 31.63
C ILE A 402 17.54 1.50 32.67
N LEU A 403 17.30 0.46 33.46
CA LEU A 403 16.21 0.43 34.42
C LEU A 403 16.42 1.44 35.56
N SER A 404 17.66 1.67 36.00
CA SER A 404 18.00 2.69 37.02
C SER A 404 17.65 4.10 36.52
N VAL A 405 18.13 4.45 35.31
CA VAL A 405 17.85 5.78 34.75
C VAL A 405 16.36 5.97 34.40
N VAL A 406 15.67 4.90 33.95
CA VAL A 406 14.23 4.96 33.75
C VAL A 406 13.48 5.18 35.05
N LYS A 407 13.90 4.50 36.13
CA LYS A 407 13.32 4.68 37.46
C LYS A 407 13.50 6.11 37.95
N GLU A 408 14.71 6.65 37.89
CA GLU A 408 15.01 8.03 38.28
C GLU A 408 14.14 9.04 37.48
N LYS A 409 14.05 8.88 36.19
CA LYS A 409 13.20 9.76 35.36
C LYS A 409 11.71 9.65 35.71
N LEU A 410 11.21 8.45 36.01
CA LEU A 410 9.83 8.24 36.44
C LEU A 410 9.57 8.82 37.83
N ASP A 411 10.53 8.71 38.76
CA ASP A 411 10.41 9.26 40.12
C ASP A 411 10.37 10.79 40.07
N ASN A 412 11.22 11.40 39.24
CA ASN A 412 11.29 12.85 39.05
C ASN A 412 10.18 13.40 38.14
N PHE A 413 9.39 12.55 37.49
CA PHE A 413 8.32 12.97 36.61
C PHE A 413 7.13 13.52 37.44
N ARG A 414 6.85 14.81 37.27
CA ARG A 414 5.63 15.45 37.81
C ARG A 414 4.54 15.36 36.73
N PRO A 415 3.42 14.68 36.99
CA PRO A 415 2.31 14.65 36.07
C PRO A 415 1.73 16.05 35.90
N PHE A 416 1.44 16.46 34.69
CA PHE A 416 0.55 17.57 34.42
C PHE A 416 -0.87 17.20 34.83
N ASP A 417 -1.75 18.19 35.01
CA ASP A 417 -3.17 17.91 35.19
C ASP A 417 -3.71 17.17 33.97
N PHE A 418 -4.13 15.94 34.19
CA PHE A 418 -4.74 15.11 33.15
C PHE A 418 -6.26 15.25 33.21
N ASN A 419 -6.83 15.90 32.19
CA ASN A 419 -8.28 15.96 32.05
C ASN A 419 -8.80 14.69 31.40
N CYS A 420 -9.13 13.66 32.16
CA CYS A 420 -9.79 12.45 31.70
C CYS A 420 -11.29 12.67 31.66
N VAL A 421 -11.82 13.08 30.50
CA VAL A 421 -13.23 13.44 30.36
C VAL A 421 -14.14 12.25 30.64
N LEU A 422 -13.83 11.07 30.02
CA LEU A 422 -14.61 9.83 30.25
C LEU A 422 -14.50 9.26 31.69
N GLY A 423 -13.61 9.79 32.51
CA GLY A 423 -13.48 9.40 33.90
C GLY A 423 -14.42 10.15 34.83
N LYS A 424 -15.03 11.25 34.39
CA LYS A 424 -15.92 12.09 35.18
C LYS A 424 -17.29 11.44 35.30
N GLU A 425 -17.89 11.49 36.52
CA GLU A 425 -19.15 10.84 36.79
C GLU A 425 -20.32 11.48 36.02
N GLU A 426 -20.33 12.81 35.94
CA GLU A 426 -21.33 13.57 35.17
C GLU A 426 -21.33 13.17 33.67
N VAL A 427 -20.14 12.95 33.09
CA VAL A 427 -20.02 12.53 31.71
C VAL A 427 -20.52 11.10 31.52
N LYS A 428 -20.26 10.21 32.48
CA LYS A 428 -20.74 8.82 32.40
C LYS A 428 -22.27 8.77 32.52
N SER A 429 -22.84 9.46 33.49
CA SER A 429 -24.30 9.52 33.69
C SER A 429 -25.00 10.04 32.42
N GLU A 430 -24.49 11.12 31.81
CA GLU A 430 -25.05 11.66 30.59
C GLU A 430 -24.91 10.66 29.41
N LEU A 431 -23.76 9.98 29.29
CA LEU A 431 -23.55 9.00 28.26
C LEU A 431 -24.49 7.79 28.42
N GLU A 432 -24.67 7.29 29.61
CA GLU A 432 -25.62 6.21 29.95
C GLU A 432 -27.05 6.61 29.59
N ARG A 433 -27.51 7.79 30.02
CA ARG A 433 -28.82 8.36 29.68
C ARG A 433 -29.02 8.39 28.15
N LEU A 434 -28.03 8.88 27.41
CA LEU A 434 -28.13 8.96 25.95
C LEU A 434 -28.10 7.58 25.29
N GLN A 435 -27.37 6.61 25.86
CA GLN A 435 -27.30 5.24 25.33
C GLN A 435 -28.56 4.42 25.56
N GLU A 436 -29.43 4.83 26.47
CA GLU A 436 -30.77 4.24 26.61
C GLU A 436 -31.67 4.59 25.42
N ILE A 437 -31.54 5.81 24.89
CA ILE A 437 -32.41 6.36 23.86
C ILE A 437 -31.82 6.19 22.46
N TYR A 438 -30.51 6.32 22.34
CA TYR A 438 -29.78 6.34 21.06
C TYR A 438 -28.77 5.22 20.92
N VAL A 439 -28.60 4.78 19.68
CA VAL A 439 -27.46 3.95 19.25
C VAL A 439 -26.39 4.86 18.65
N PHE A 440 -25.21 4.83 19.24
CA PHE A 440 -24.04 5.55 18.78
C PHE A 440 -23.32 4.71 17.73
N VAL A 441 -23.34 5.14 16.47
CA VAL A 441 -22.71 4.45 15.35
C VAL A 441 -21.71 5.35 14.64
N PRO A 442 -20.69 4.78 13.99
CA PRO A 442 -19.83 5.55 13.09
C PRO A 442 -20.60 5.99 11.86
N THR A 443 -20.36 7.22 11.40
CA THR A 443 -20.89 7.69 10.11
C THR A 443 -20.19 6.99 8.93
N ASP A 444 -20.93 6.51 7.94
CA ASP A 444 -20.33 5.89 6.74
C ASP A 444 -19.43 6.89 6.00
N LYS A 445 -18.29 6.44 5.46
CA LYS A 445 -17.24 7.26 4.84
C LYS A 445 -16.61 8.35 5.73
N ALA A 446 -17.24 8.71 6.86
CA ALA A 446 -16.74 9.59 7.91
C ALA A 446 -16.56 8.82 9.23
N LYS A 447 -15.88 7.69 9.21
CA LYS A 447 -15.80 6.66 10.27
C LYS A 447 -15.32 7.18 11.64
N ASN A 448 -14.77 8.36 11.70
CA ASN A 448 -14.33 9.00 12.94
C ASN A 448 -15.43 9.89 13.55
N ASN A 449 -16.38 10.35 12.75
CA ASN A 449 -17.56 11.04 13.26
C ASN A 449 -18.56 10.03 13.83
N VAL A 450 -19.28 10.45 14.84
CA VAL A 450 -20.37 9.68 15.47
C VAL A 450 -21.70 10.19 14.97
N SER A 451 -22.64 9.28 14.75
CA SER A 451 -24.05 9.55 14.54
C SER A 451 -24.85 8.91 15.66
N LEU A 452 -25.78 9.65 16.25
CA LEU A 452 -26.74 9.16 17.22
C LEU A 452 -28.01 8.81 16.47
N VAL A 453 -28.39 7.54 16.53
CA VAL A 453 -29.58 7.05 15.84
C VAL A 453 -30.61 6.61 16.88
N CYS A 454 -31.85 7.05 16.74
CA CYS A 454 -32.95 6.59 17.60
C CYS A 454 -32.91 5.05 17.68
N LYS A 455 -32.90 4.51 18.89
CA LYS A 455 -32.71 3.07 19.13
C LYS A 455 -33.81 2.23 18.49
N LYS A 456 -35.10 2.67 18.61
CA LYS A 456 -36.20 2.00 17.94
C LYS A 456 -36.05 1.97 16.42
N PHE A 457 -35.76 3.10 15.82
CA PHE A 457 -35.55 3.21 14.38
C PHE A 457 -34.39 2.35 13.91
N TYR A 458 -33.27 2.36 14.62
CA TYR A 458 -32.10 1.55 14.28
C TYR A 458 -32.40 0.05 14.30
N VAL A 459 -33.08 -0.44 15.32
CA VAL A 459 -33.48 -1.85 15.44
C VAL A 459 -34.46 -2.24 14.33
N GLN A 460 -35.42 -1.38 14.03
CA GLN A 460 -36.37 -1.61 12.94
C GLN A 460 -35.68 -1.73 11.58
N LEU A 461 -34.68 -0.88 11.31
CA LEU A 461 -33.89 -0.97 10.08
C LEU A 461 -33.10 -2.29 9.97
N LEU A 462 -32.49 -2.73 11.08
CA LEU A 462 -31.81 -4.02 11.11
C LEU A 462 -32.79 -5.18 10.88
N HIS A 463 -33.96 -5.10 11.48
CA HIS A 463 -35.01 -6.12 11.32
C HIS A 463 -35.49 -6.18 9.86
N ASN A 464 -35.71 -5.02 9.23
CA ASN A 464 -36.10 -4.96 7.81
C ASN A 464 -35.03 -5.55 6.88
N GLU A 465 -33.75 -5.33 7.19
CA GLU A 465 -32.64 -5.90 6.43
C GLU A 465 -32.58 -7.42 6.55
N ILE A 466 -32.69 -7.94 7.79
CA ILE A 466 -32.64 -9.37 8.05
C ILE A 466 -33.86 -10.13 7.51
N SER A 467 -35.02 -9.48 7.47
CA SER A 467 -36.25 -10.04 6.92
C SER A 467 -36.33 -9.98 5.40
N SER A 468 -35.27 -9.44 4.74
CA SER A 468 -35.20 -9.43 3.27
C SER A 468 -34.87 -10.82 2.71
N ASN A 469 -35.05 -10.99 1.40
CA ASN A 469 -34.70 -12.24 0.70
C ASN A 469 -33.20 -12.58 0.75
N THR A 470 -32.37 -11.67 1.25
CA THR A 470 -30.93 -11.87 1.41
C THR A 470 -30.61 -12.87 2.53
N TYR A 471 -31.47 -13.01 3.52
CA TYR A 471 -31.25 -13.82 4.71
C TYR A 471 -32.35 -14.84 4.92
N GLN A 472 -31.98 -16.00 5.43
CA GLN A 472 -32.87 -17.08 5.78
C GLN A 472 -32.67 -17.45 7.25
N LEU A 473 -33.75 -17.59 8.02
CA LEU A 473 -33.71 -18.05 9.42
C LEU A 473 -33.16 -19.49 9.46
N SER A 474 -32.19 -19.73 10.35
CA SER A 474 -31.63 -21.05 10.60
C SER A 474 -32.23 -21.68 11.84
N THR A 475 -32.46 -22.98 11.78
CA THR A 475 -32.88 -23.78 12.94
C THR A 475 -31.72 -24.38 13.71
N GLU A 476 -30.49 -24.26 13.21
CA GLU A 476 -29.28 -24.75 13.85
C GLU A 476 -28.87 -23.88 15.03
N SER A 477 -28.30 -24.49 16.08
CA SER A 477 -27.74 -23.74 17.21
C SER A 477 -26.40 -23.06 16.84
N GLU A 478 -26.03 -22.01 17.58
CA GLU A 478 -24.72 -21.33 17.39
C GLU A 478 -23.56 -22.31 17.63
N ASP A 479 -23.68 -23.18 18.63
CA ASP A 479 -22.65 -24.15 18.97
C ASP A 479 -22.47 -25.22 17.89
N ASP A 480 -23.55 -25.74 17.31
CA ASP A 480 -23.46 -26.71 16.20
C ASP A 480 -22.76 -26.11 14.98
N ILE A 481 -23.10 -24.87 14.62
CA ILE A 481 -22.46 -24.17 13.52
C ILE A 481 -20.96 -23.94 13.82
N ILE A 482 -20.63 -23.49 15.03
CA ILE A 482 -19.23 -23.27 15.43
C ILE A 482 -18.44 -24.58 15.46
N ASN A 483 -19.02 -25.67 15.92
CA ASN A 483 -18.40 -26.99 15.90
C ASN A 483 -18.12 -27.46 14.47
N ARG A 484 -19.09 -27.34 13.56
CA ARG A 484 -18.90 -27.62 12.13
C ARG A 484 -17.79 -26.77 11.52
N HIS A 485 -17.73 -25.46 11.88
CA HIS A 485 -16.63 -24.58 11.44
C HIS A 485 -15.29 -25.03 12.00
N SER A 486 -15.23 -25.45 13.27
CA SER A 486 -14.01 -25.93 13.92
C SER A 486 -13.48 -27.21 13.27
N ASP A 487 -14.36 -28.14 12.94
CA ASP A 487 -14.02 -29.42 12.30
C ASP A 487 -13.46 -29.16 10.89
N PHE A 488 -14.13 -28.33 10.12
CA PHE A 488 -13.65 -27.92 8.79
C PHE A 488 -12.27 -27.25 8.86
N LEU A 489 -12.07 -26.31 9.77
CA LEU A 489 -10.79 -25.64 9.96
C LEU A 489 -9.69 -26.63 10.35
N THR A 490 -10.00 -27.59 11.24
CA THR A 490 -9.07 -28.62 11.70
C THR A 490 -8.66 -29.55 10.56
N LYS A 491 -9.61 -29.98 9.71
CA LYS A 491 -9.37 -30.73 8.48
C LYS A 491 -8.29 -30.07 7.61
N HIS A 492 -8.30 -28.74 7.51
CA HIS A 492 -7.36 -27.96 6.71
C HIS A 492 -6.14 -27.43 7.51
N GLY A 493 -5.90 -27.95 8.71
CA GLY A 493 -4.75 -27.55 9.55
C GLY A 493 -4.82 -26.13 10.10
N ILE A 494 -6.00 -25.52 10.14
CA ILE A 494 -6.23 -24.16 10.64
C ILE A 494 -6.78 -24.25 12.07
N LYS A 495 -6.12 -23.60 13.02
CA LYS A 495 -6.56 -23.61 14.43
C LYS A 495 -7.56 -22.51 14.72
N LEU A 496 -8.72 -22.86 15.22
CA LEU A 496 -9.68 -21.90 15.76
C LEU A 496 -9.16 -21.31 17.08
N LYS A 497 -9.07 -19.98 17.14
CA LYS A 497 -8.66 -19.28 18.37
C LYS A 497 -9.83 -19.16 19.34
N PRO A 498 -9.59 -19.27 20.65
CA PRO A 498 -10.67 -19.17 21.65
C PRO A 498 -11.50 -17.88 21.54
N GLU A 499 -10.85 -16.77 21.24
CA GLU A 499 -11.50 -15.46 21.04
C GLU A 499 -12.42 -15.38 19.81
N ASN A 500 -12.33 -16.35 18.90
CA ASN A 500 -13.10 -16.38 17.66
C ASN A 500 -14.27 -17.39 17.70
N LYS A 501 -14.60 -17.92 18.85
CA LYS A 501 -15.74 -18.86 19.02
C LYS A 501 -17.07 -18.13 19.11
N LYS A 502 -17.43 -17.37 18.06
CA LYS A 502 -18.69 -16.62 17.94
C LYS A 502 -19.11 -16.50 16.48
N LEU A 503 -20.40 -16.39 16.26
CA LEU A 503 -20.91 -15.92 14.97
C LEU A 503 -20.77 -14.39 14.86
N PRO A 504 -20.64 -13.87 13.65
CA PRO A 504 -20.70 -12.43 13.41
C PRO A 504 -22.11 -11.90 13.66
N TYR A 505 -22.21 -10.59 13.92
CA TYR A 505 -23.50 -9.87 14.00
C TYR A 505 -23.56 -8.77 12.94
N LEU A 506 -24.77 -8.33 12.60
CA LEU A 506 -25.02 -7.28 11.65
C LEU A 506 -25.13 -5.93 12.38
N TYR A 507 -24.49 -4.87 11.84
CA TYR A 507 -24.68 -3.51 12.30
C TYR A 507 -24.77 -2.54 11.15
N GLY A 508 -25.48 -1.42 11.35
CA GLY A 508 -25.66 -0.37 10.37
C GLY A 508 -24.77 0.85 10.60
N THR A 509 -24.29 1.48 9.53
CA THR A 509 -23.66 2.79 9.55
C THR A 509 -24.43 3.76 8.67
N VAL A 510 -24.52 5.03 9.08
CA VAL A 510 -25.38 6.03 8.42
C VAL A 510 -24.68 6.64 7.22
N LYS A 511 -25.33 6.60 6.03
CA LYS A 511 -24.88 7.26 4.79
C LYS A 511 -25.45 8.68 4.73
N MET A 512 -24.85 9.62 5.44
CA MET A 512 -25.30 11.03 5.54
C MET A 512 -25.21 11.82 4.23
N HIS A 513 -24.46 11.34 3.25
CA HIS A 513 -24.31 11.97 1.92
C HIS A 513 -25.40 11.54 0.91
N LYS A 514 -26.40 10.81 1.36
CA LYS A 514 -27.54 10.35 0.53
C LYS A 514 -28.81 11.03 1.01
N ASP A 515 -29.66 11.44 0.09
CA ASP A 515 -30.98 11.97 0.33
C ASP A 515 -32.02 11.07 -0.41
N PRO A 516 -32.94 10.42 0.30
CA PRO A 516 -33.04 10.31 1.76
C PRO A 516 -31.83 9.56 2.39
N ILE A 517 -31.60 9.77 3.69
CA ILE A 517 -30.56 9.06 4.45
C ILE A 517 -30.74 7.56 4.27
N LYS A 518 -29.62 6.88 3.96
CA LYS A 518 -29.56 5.41 3.82
C LYS A 518 -28.61 4.81 4.85
N PHE A 519 -28.70 3.51 5.04
CA PHE A 519 -27.76 2.76 5.87
C PHE A 519 -26.90 1.83 5.04
N ARG A 520 -25.73 1.53 5.57
CA ARG A 520 -24.90 0.43 5.10
C ARG A 520 -24.84 -0.60 6.20
N PHE A 521 -25.28 -1.81 5.92
CA PHE A 521 -25.22 -2.92 6.83
C PHE A 521 -23.87 -3.64 6.67
N ILE A 522 -23.24 -3.94 7.79
CA ILE A 522 -21.88 -4.51 7.84
C ILE A 522 -21.89 -5.70 8.77
N THR A 523 -21.34 -6.81 8.31
CA THR A 523 -21.13 -8.03 9.09
C THR A 523 -19.88 -7.89 9.96
N ALA A 524 -20.04 -7.90 11.27
CA ALA A 524 -18.96 -7.75 12.24
C ALA A 524 -18.17 -9.05 12.43
N GLY A 525 -17.35 -9.41 11.46
CA GLY A 525 -16.57 -10.66 11.44
C GLY A 525 -15.25 -10.64 12.22
N SER A 526 -14.96 -9.60 13.04
CA SER A 526 -13.64 -9.45 13.68
C SER A 526 -13.26 -10.57 14.66
N ASN A 527 -14.25 -11.19 15.31
CA ASN A 527 -14.08 -12.32 16.25
C ASN A 527 -14.91 -13.55 15.84
N SER A 528 -15.21 -13.68 14.54
CA SER A 528 -16.00 -14.79 14.03
C SER A 528 -15.17 -16.07 13.89
N SER A 529 -15.84 -17.21 13.96
CA SER A 529 -15.25 -18.54 13.79
C SER A 529 -14.58 -18.73 12.44
N LEU A 530 -15.10 -18.15 11.37
CA LEU A 530 -14.53 -18.21 10.01
C LEU A 530 -13.52 -17.11 9.68
N LYS A 531 -13.21 -16.21 10.63
CA LYS A 531 -12.26 -15.11 10.35
C LYS A 531 -10.91 -15.57 9.82
N GLN A 532 -10.33 -16.59 10.46
CA GLN A 532 -9.00 -17.07 10.07
C GLN A 532 -9.02 -17.63 8.64
N LEU A 533 -10.04 -18.43 8.30
CA LEU A 533 -10.22 -18.96 6.95
C LEU A 533 -10.40 -17.85 5.93
N SER A 534 -11.27 -16.87 6.20
CA SER A 534 -11.50 -15.71 5.32
C SER A 534 -10.23 -14.90 5.08
N VAL A 535 -9.35 -14.75 6.07
CA VAL A 535 -8.06 -14.07 5.93
C VAL A 535 -7.12 -14.86 5.02
N LEU A 536 -6.99 -16.17 5.23
CA LEU A 536 -6.10 -17.03 4.43
C LEU A 536 -6.58 -17.15 2.98
N VAL A 537 -7.86 -17.39 2.78
CA VAL A 537 -8.49 -17.39 1.44
C VAL A 537 -8.33 -16.02 0.78
N GLY A 538 -8.49 -14.93 1.53
CA GLY A 538 -8.27 -13.57 1.03
C GLY A 538 -6.84 -13.36 0.50
N TYR A 539 -5.80 -13.84 1.18
CA TYR A 539 -4.41 -13.78 0.67
C TYR A 539 -4.23 -14.62 -0.60
N CYS A 540 -4.85 -15.80 -0.65
CA CYS A 540 -4.80 -16.65 -1.83
C CYS A 540 -5.49 -16.00 -3.02
N LEU A 541 -6.72 -15.50 -2.87
CA LEU A 541 -7.45 -14.80 -3.94
C LEU A 541 -6.72 -13.53 -4.42
N GLN A 542 -6.14 -12.75 -3.49
CA GLN A 542 -5.30 -11.59 -3.85
C GLN A 542 -4.09 -12.01 -4.69
N LYS A 543 -3.46 -13.16 -4.35
CA LYS A 543 -2.35 -13.70 -5.16
C LYS A 543 -2.84 -14.15 -6.52
N CYS A 544 -4.01 -14.79 -6.62
CA CYS A 544 -4.61 -15.18 -7.89
C CYS A 544 -4.90 -13.96 -8.78
N LEU A 545 -5.51 -12.90 -8.25
CA LEU A 545 -5.72 -11.65 -8.97
C LEU A 545 -4.41 -11.03 -9.46
N LYS A 546 -3.35 -11.08 -8.65
CA LYS A 546 -2.03 -10.59 -9.08
C LYS A 546 -1.44 -11.45 -10.21
N VAL A 547 -1.68 -12.75 -10.22
CA VAL A 547 -1.26 -13.63 -11.32
C VAL A 547 -2.03 -13.31 -12.58
N ALA A 548 -3.36 -13.12 -12.50
CA ALA A 548 -4.19 -12.71 -13.64
C ALA A 548 -3.71 -11.37 -14.22
N LYS A 549 -3.49 -10.37 -13.38
CA LYS A 549 -2.94 -9.06 -13.82
C LYS A 549 -1.60 -9.20 -14.53
N ASN A 550 -0.66 -9.94 -13.95
CA ASN A 550 0.65 -10.11 -14.54
C ASN A 550 0.58 -10.87 -15.88
N HIS A 551 -0.34 -11.82 -16.00
CA HIS A 551 -0.58 -12.55 -17.26
C HIS A 551 -1.19 -11.63 -18.32
N SER A 552 -2.20 -10.85 -17.96
CA SER A 552 -2.79 -9.83 -18.85
C SER A 552 -1.75 -8.78 -19.25
N ASP A 553 -0.95 -8.24 -18.33
CA ASP A 553 0.13 -7.30 -18.63
C ASP A 553 1.18 -7.90 -19.58
N TYR A 554 1.43 -9.21 -19.49
CA TYR A 554 2.33 -9.92 -20.39
C TYR A 554 1.72 -10.06 -21.78
N VAL A 555 0.49 -10.52 -21.89
CA VAL A 555 -0.25 -10.68 -23.16
C VAL A 555 -0.41 -9.33 -23.84
N ASN A 556 -0.73 -8.27 -23.11
CA ASN A 556 -0.91 -6.92 -23.64
C ASN A 556 0.34 -6.38 -24.36
N ARG A 557 1.53 -6.75 -23.90
CA ARG A 557 2.80 -6.32 -24.57
C ARG A 557 2.92 -6.84 -25.99
N PHE A 558 2.38 -8.02 -26.27
CA PHE A 558 2.53 -8.67 -27.58
C PHE A 558 1.31 -8.45 -28.48
N TYR A 559 0.13 -8.29 -27.89
CA TYR A 559 -1.14 -8.31 -28.62
C TYR A 559 -1.97 -7.05 -28.45
N SER A 560 -1.47 -6.03 -27.73
CA SER A 560 -2.22 -4.82 -27.37
C SER A 560 -3.61 -5.16 -26.78
N ARG A 561 -3.61 -6.07 -25.80
CA ARG A 561 -4.81 -6.68 -25.23
C ARG A 561 -4.85 -6.44 -23.72
N ASN A 562 -5.75 -5.56 -23.25
CA ASN A 562 -5.99 -5.34 -21.82
C ASN A 562 -7.34 -5.95 -21.44
N ASP A 563 -7.35 -7.15 -20.90
CA ASP A 563 -8.50 -7.91 -20.42
C ASP A 563 -8.62 -7.89 -18.87
N PHE A 564 -7.87 -7.06 -18.18
CA PHE A 564 -7.85 -6.98 -16.72
C PHE A 564 -8.09 -5.55 -16.23
N TYR A 565 -9.32 -5.26 -15.83
CA TYR A 565 -9.73 -3.90 -15.44
C TYR A 565 -9.52 -3.58 -13.97
N VAL A 566 -9.27 -4.60 -13.11
CA VAL A 566 -9.16 -4.43 -11.66
C VAL A 566 -7.91 -3.64 -11.27
N ILE A 567 -8.09 -2.56 -10.53
CA ILE A 567 -7.00 -1.74 -9.98
C ILE A 567 -7.00 -1.72 -8.45
N ASP A 568 -5.82 -1.55 -7.86
CA ASP A 568 -5.65 -1.43 -6.41
C ASP A 568 -5.68 0.03 -5.91
N SER A 569 -5.55 1.01 -6.80
CA SER A 569 -5.51 2.44 -6.48
C SER A 569 -5.67 3.30 -7.73
N ASN A 570 -5.78 4.61 -7.52
CA ASN A 570 -5.84 5.62 -8.60
C ASN A 570 -4.54 5.78 -9.41
N LYS A 571 -3.50 4.99 -9.14
CA LYS A 571 -2.17 5.17 -9.76
C LYS A 571 -2.18 4.87 -11.24
N ASP A 572 -2.78 3.72 -11.64
CA ASP A 572 -2.80 3.28 -13.02
C ASP A 572 -3.56 4.27 -13.93
N PRO A 573 -4.79 4.72 -13.58
CA PRO A 573 -5.48 5.76 -14.35
C PRO A 573 -4.74 7.12 -14.37
N LEU A 574 -4.07 7.50 -13.28
CA LEU A 574 -3.27 8.73 -13.27
C LEU A 574 -2.09 8.66 -14.22
N GLU A 575 -1.34 7.55 -14.20
CA GLU A 575 -0.21 7.34 -15.11
C GLU A 575 -0.68 7.33 -16.56
N PHE A 576 -1.81 6.68 -16.86
CA PHE A 576 -2.40 6.70 -18.18
C PHE A 576 -2.77 8.12 -18.64
N MET A 577 -3.52 8.87 -17.84
CA MET A 577 -3.97 10.23 -18.20
C MET A 577 -2.80 11.18 -18.42
N PHE A 578 -1.77 11.14 -17.57
CA PHE A 578 -0.59 11.99 -17.73
C PHE A 578 0.23 11.63 -18.98
N LYS A 579 0.35 10.34 -19.29
CA LYS A 579 1.00 9.87 -20.51
C LYS A 579 0.20 10.26 -21.76
N ASN A 580 -1.10 10.09 -21.72
CA ASN A 580 -2.00 10.35 -22.83
C ASN A 580 -2.15 11.85 -23.16
N ASN A 581 -1.87 12.74 -22.19
CA ASN A 581 -1.85 14.20 -22.42
C ASN A 581 -0.71 14.66 -23.36
N LEU A 582 0.23 13.78 -23.68
CA LEU A 582 1.29 14.08 -24.66
C LEU A 582 0.82 13.87 -26.11
N SER A 583 -0.28 13.19 -26.34
CA SER A 583 -0.87 12.93 -27.65
C SER A 583 -2.12 13.78 -27.89
N TYR A 584 -2.26 14.26 -29.13
CA TYR A 584 -3.47 14.98 -29.60
C TYR A 584 -4.46 13.93 -30.13
N CYS A 585 -5.34 13.46 -29.29
CA CYS A 585 -6.50 12.65 -29.68
C CYS A 585 -7.75 13.15 -28.97
N ARG A 586 -8.91 12.80 -29.52
CA ARG A 586 -10.19 13.06 -28.85
C ARG A 586 -10.18 12.36 -27.48
N LYS A 587 -10.59 13.07 -26.44
CA LYS A 587 -10.68 12.54 -25.08
C LYS A 587 -12.14 12.37 -24.71
N SER A 588 -12.49 11.22 -24.13
CA SER A 588 -13.77 10.99 -23.47
C SER A 588 -13.57 10.44 -22.07
N ILE A 589 -14.51 10.67 -21.18
CA ILE A 589 -14.52 10.13 -19.83
C ILE A 589 -15.93 9.68 -19.47
N SER A 590 -16.04 8.49 -18.91
CA SER A 590 -17.27 7.99 -18.30
C SER A 590 -16.95 7.30 -17.00
N THR A 591 -17.84 7.42 -16.02
CA THR A 591 -17.76 6.69 -14.75
C THR A 591 -19.09 6.01 -14.47
N PHE A 592 -19.00 4.82 -13.89
CA PHE A 592 -20.16 4.01 -13.56
C PHE A 592 -19.99 3.43 -12.15
N ASP A 593 -21.09 3.12 -11.49
CA ASP A 593 -21.15 2.54 -10.14
C ASP A 593 -22.12 1.34 -10.15
N PHE A 594 -21.70 0.24 -9.50
CA PHE A 594 -22.57 -0.90 -9.25
C PHE A 594 -23.39 -0.62 -8.00
N SER A 595 -24.71 -0.48 -8.15
CA SER A 595 -25.60 -0.02 -7.08
C SER A 595 -25.62 -0.96 -5.86
N THR A 596 -25.50 -2.28 -6.07
CA THR A 596 -25.74 -3.33 -5.06
C THR A 596 -24.76 -4.51 -5.14
N LEU A 597 -23.55 -4.30 -5.63
CA LEU A 597 -22.59 -5.38 -5.91
C LEU A 597 -22.52 -6.44 -4.81
N PHE A 598 -22.29 -6.05 -3.54
CA PHE A 598 -22.09 -7.01 -2.47
C PHE A 598 -23.36 -7.72 -1.98
N THR A 599 -24.52 -7.18 -2.26
CA THR A 599 -25.80 -7.68 -1.73
C THR A 599 -26.63 -8.44 -2.76
N SER A 600 -26.27 -8.39 -4.05
CA SER A 600 -27.08 -8.94 -5.15
C SER A 600 -26.45 -10.14 -5.87
N ILE A 601 -25.22 -10.52 -5.54
CA ILE A 601 -24.52 -11.63 -6.20
C ILE A 601 -25.17 -12.96 -5.83
N PRO A 602 -25.73 -13.76 -6.78
CA PRO A 602 -26.21 -15.10 -6.51
C PRO A 602 -25.07 -16.06 -6.16
N HIS A 603 -25.25 -16.91 -5.13
CA HIS A 603 -24.18 -17.79 -4.64
C HIS A 603 -23.72 -18.81 -5.69
N ASP A 604 -24.63 -19.34 -6.51
CA ASP A 604 -24.27 -20.34 -7.53
C ASP A 604 -23.41 -19.73 -8.62
N GLN A 605 -23.83 -18.57 -9.17
CA GLN A 605 -23.02 -17.81 -10.14
C GLN A 605 -21.66 -17.41 -9.56
N LEU A 606 -21.62 -17.02 -8.26
CA LEU A 606 -20.36 -16.68 -7.59
C LEU A 606 -19.42 -17.88 -7.54
N LYS A 607 -19.91 -19.06 -7.16
CA LYS A 607 -19.13 -20.29 -7.12
C LYS A 607 -18.62 -20.68 -8.50
N ASP A 608 -19.46 -20.60 -9.53
CA ASP A 608 -19.09 -20.92 -10.91
C ASP A 608 -17.97 -20.00 -11.41
N ASN A 609 -18.11 -18.69 -11.22
CA ASN A 609 -17.09 -17.72 -11.65
C ASN A 609 -15.80 -17.88 -10.87
N LEU A 610 -15.85 -18.12 -9.56
CA LEU A 610 -14.66 -18.40 -8.76
C LEU A 610 -13.97 -19.68 -9.21
N THR A 611 -14.72 -20.72 -9.56
CA THR A 611 -14.20 -21.99 -10.09
C THR A 611 -13.49 -21.79 -11.43
N LYS A 612 -14.16 -21.13 -12.39
CA LYS A 612 -13.56 -20.80 -13.70
C LYS A 612 -12.25 -20.04 -13.51
N PHE A 613 -12.27 -19.02 -12.67
CA PHE A 613 -11.09 -18.20 -12.41
C PHE A 613 -9.96 -18.97 -11.75
N VAL A 614 -10.22 -19.71 -10.67
CA VAL A 614 -9.20 -20.49 -9.94
C VAL A 614 -8.59 -21.57 -10.84
N ASN A 615 -9.40 -22.29 -11.62
CA ASN A 615 -8.90 -23.28 -12.58
C ASN A 615 -7.91 -22.64 -13.55
N ARG A 616 -8.29 -21.54 -14.20
CA ARG A 616 -7.44 -20.78 -15.11
C ARG A 616 -6.12 -20.35 -14.47
N ILE A 617 -6.16 -19.86 -13.22
CA ILE A 617 -4.95 -19.42 -12.52
C ILE A 617 -4.01 -20.59 -12.19
N PHE A 618 -4.55 -21.72 -11.79
CA PHE A 618 -3.72 -22.91 -11.54
C PHE A 618 -3.09 -23.45 -12.84
N GLU A 619 -3.82 -23.40 -13.97
CA GLU A 619 -3.30 -23.74 -15.30
C GLU A 619 -2.16 -22.78 -15.70
N ILE A 620 -2.35 -21.47 -15.62
CA ILE A 620 -1.32 -20.47 -15.90
C ILE A 620 -0.07 -20.72 -15.05
N LYS A 621 -0.24 -21.16 -13.79
CA LYS A 621 0.87 -21.39 -12.89
C LYS A 621 1.51 -22.76 -13.01
N GLY A 622 0.80 -23.79 -13.47
CA GLY A 622 1.28 -25.16 -13.54
C GLY A 622 1.80 -25.66 -12.20
N LYS A 623 1.16 -25.28 -11.06
CA LYS A 623 1.60 -25.62 -9.71
C LYS A 623 0.52 -26.36 -8.95
N THR A 624 0.95 -27.32 -8.10
CA THR A 624 0.03 -28.20 -7.34
C THR A 624 -0.64 -27.48 -6.18
N TYR A 625 0.06 -26.57 -5.51
CA TYR A 625 -0.41 -25.95 -4.28
C TYR A 625 -0.38 -24.42 -4.36
N ILE A 626 -1.39 -23.80 -3.75
CA ILE A 626 -1.31 -22.42 -3.27
C ILE A 626 -1.03 -22.44 -1.77
N VAL A 627 -0.01 -21.70 -1.34
CA VAL A 627 0.49 -21.71 0.03
C VAL A 627 0.30 -20.33 0.62
N CYS A 628 -0.31 -20.24 1.80
CA CYS A 628 -0.46 -18.98 2.50
C CYS A 628 0.24 -18.99 3.86
N ASN A 629 0.71 -17.81 4.25
CA ASN A 629 1.40 -17.60 5.52
C ASN A 629 0.79 -16.38 6.24
N ASP A 630 0.15 -16.63 7.38
CA ASP A 630 -0.51 -15.58 8.16
C ASP A 630 0.50 -14.61 8.80
N PHE A 631 1.68 -15.10 9.16
CA PHE A 631 2.72 -14.25 9.74
C PHE A 631 3.25 -13.21 8.73
N PHE A 632 3.50 -13.64 7.48
CA PHE A 632 3.97 -12.75 6.41
C PHE A 632 2.82 -12.08 5.64
N LYS A 633 1.57 -12.46 5.92
CA LYS A 633 0.37 -11.92 5.25
C LYS A 633 0.47 -11.98 3.72
N ASN A 634 0.87 -13.12 3.20
CA ASN A 634 1.04 -13.35 1.76
C ASN A 634 0.71 -14.79 1.36
N ALA A 635 0.54 -15.00 0.06
CA ALA A 635 0.42 -16.30 -0.56
C ALA A 635 1.36 -16.44 -1.76
N PHE A 636 1.73 -17.70 -2.10
CA PHE A 636 2.57 -18.05 -3.24
C PHE A 636 2.22 -19.46 -3.75
N PHE A 637 2.53 -19.74 -5.01
CA PHE A 637 2.34 -21.06 -5.61
C PHE A 637 3.60 -21.92 -5.43
N SER A 638 3.45 -23.23 -5.22
CA SER A 638 4.56 -24.15 -4.96
C SER A 638 4.18 -25.61 -5.24
N ASP A 639 5.17 -26.43 -5.64
CA ASP A 639 5.05 -27.91 -5.65
C ASP A 639 5.74 -28.56 -4.44
N ASN A 640 6.35 -27.73 -3.57
CA ASN A 640 7.13 -28.25 -2.45
C ASN A 640 6.20 -28.73 -1.31
N LEU A 641 6.34 -29.99 -0.92
CA LEU A 641 5.61 -30.60 0.19
C LEU A 641 6.21 -30.25 1.57
N ASN A 642 7.51 -29.97 1.64
CA ASN A 642 8.24 -29.70 2.88
C ASN A 642 8.24 -28.19 3.20
N LEU A 643 7.10 -27.68 3.64
CA LEU A 643 6.96 -26.29 4.06
C LEU A 643 7.07 -26.15 5.58
N SER A 644 7.42 -24.94 6.04
CA SER A 644 7.47 -24.66 7.48
C SER A 644 6.10 -24.86 8.15
N LYS A 645 6.08 -25.27 9.43
CA LYS A 645 4.84 -25.49 10.21
C LYS A 645 3.91 -24.25 10.29
N SER A 646 4.39 -23.08 9.92
CA SER A 646 3.61 -21.84 9.89
C SER A 646 2.83 -21.60 8.59
N ASN A 647 3.01 -22.46 7.59
CA ASN A 647 2.35 -22.34 6.29
C ASN A 647 1.13 -23.26 6.24
N VAL A 648 0.04 -22.76 5.68
CA VAL A 648 -1.13 -23.54 5.30
C VAL A 648 -1.09 -23.66 3.78
N LYS A 649 -1.25 -24.86 3.25
CA LYS A 649 -1.25 -25.16 1.81
C LYS A 649 -2.60 -25.72 1.41
N PHE A 650 -3.02 -25.41 0.20
CA PHE A 650 -4.23 -25.95 -0.41
C PHE A 650 -3.89 -26.44 -1.82
N THR A 651 -4.36 -27.61 -2.18
CA THR A 651 -4.54 -27.99 -3.58
C THR A 651 -5.59 -27.09 -4.23
N LYS A 652 -5.76 -27.18 -5.55
CA LYS A 652 -6.82 -26.46 -6.25
C LYS A 652 -8.20 -26.78 -5.67
N ASP A 653 -8.50 -28.05 -5.47
CA ASP A 653 -9.81 -28.52 -5.01
C ASP A 653 -10.06 -28.17 -3.54
N GLU A 654 -9.07 -28.34 -2.67
CA GLU A 654 -9.14 -27.86 -1.27
C GLU A 654 -9.33 -26.34 -1.18
N PHE A 655 -8.73 -25.59 -2.09
CA PHE A 655 -8.91 -24.15 -2.13
C PHE A 655 -10.33 -23.78 -2.55
N LEU A 656 -10.90 -24.45 -3.55
CA LEU A 656 -12.30 -24.28 -3.94
C LEU A 656 -13.26 -24.71 -2.83
N GLU A 657 -12.99 -25.84 -2.16
CA GLU A 657 -13.76 -26.28 -0.98
C GLU A 657 -13.77 -25.20 0.12
N CYS A 658 -12.63 -24.57 0.41
CA CYS A 658 -12.54 -23.46 1.37
C CYS A 658 -13.36 -22.23 0.95
N ILE A 659 -13.36 -21.90 -0.34
CA ILE A 659 -14.15 -20.80 -0.89
C ILE A 659 -15.65 -21.09 -0.75
N TYR A 660 -16.08 -22.28 -1.16
CA TYR A 660 -17.50 -22.69 -1.07
C TYR A 660 -17.96 -22.74 0.38
N PHE A 661 -17.13 -23.28 1.27
CA PHE A 661 -17.45 -23.30 2.70
C PHE A 661 -17.68 -21.90 3.26
N LEU A 662 -16.89 -20.92 2.87
CA LEU A 662 -17.07 -19.50 3.28
C LEU A 662 -18.39 -18.91 2.76
N ILE A 663 -18.80 -19.25 1.54
CA ILE A 663 -20.05 -18.78 0.93
C ILE A 663 -21.25 -19.44 1.63
N ASP A 664 -21.22 -20.77 1.78
CA ASP A 664 -22.34 -21.55 2.31
C ASP A 664 -22.54 -21.38 3.82
N ASN A 665 -21.49 -20.99 4.56
CA ASN A 665 -21.53 -20.82 6.01
C ASN A 665 -21.50 -19.36 6.44
N SER A 666 -22.12 -18.48 5.67
CA SER A 666 -22.28 -17.05 5.99
C SER A 666 -23.42 -16.84 6.97
N PHE A 667 -23.20 -17.19 8.24
CA PHE A 667 -24.17 -17.03 9.32
C PHE A 667 -23.96 -15.75 10.10
N ILE A 668 -25.04 -15.16 10.59
CA ILE A 668 -25.05 -14.00 11.50
C ILE A 668 -25.99 -14.30 12.68
N ASN A 669 -25.64 -13.76 13.86
CA ASN A 669 -26.52 -13.76 15.03
C ASN A 669 -27.19 -12.38 15.16
N PHE A 670 -28.50 -12.38 15.35
CA PHE A 670 -29.27 -11.20 15.65
C PHE A 670 -30.34 -11.53 16.71
N ASN A 671 -30.27 -10.89 17.87
CA ASN A 671 -31.19 -11.06 19.01
C ASN A 671 -31.40 -12.56 19.40
N GLY A 672 -30.31 -13.35 19.44
CA GLY A 672 -30.36 -14.76 19.76
C GLY A 672 -30.85 -15.68 18.63
N CYS A 673 -31.35 -15.13 17.52
CA CYS A 673 -31.72 -15.87 16.32
C CYS A 673 -30.57 -15.91 15.33
N ILE A 674 -30.43 -17.02 14.62
CA ILE A 674 -29.37 -17.21 13.65
C ILE A 674 -29.95 -17.14 12.25
N TYR A 675 -29.31 -16.36 11.40
CA TYR A 675 -29.68 -16.18 10.01
C TYR A 675 -28.51 -16.56 9.10
N ARG A 676 -28.81 -17.24 8.00
CA ARG A 676 -27.86 -17.54 6.93
C ARG A 676 -28.05 -16.54 5.81
N GLN A 677 -26.98 -15.92 5.36
CA GLN A 677 -26.99 -15.11 4.14
C GLN A 677 -27.03 -16.04 2.91
N VAL A 678 -28.03 -15.93 2.06
CA VAL A 678 -28.27 -16.79 0.89
C VAL A 678 -28.07 -16.06 -0.45
N ILE A 679 -28.00 -14.72 -0.43
CA ILE A 679 -27.67 -13.90 -1.59
C ILE A 679 -26.61 -12.88 -1.14
N GLY A 680 -25.65 -12.59 -2.02
CA GLY A 680 -24.61 -11.61 -1.78
C GLY A 680 -23.42 -12.15 -0.98
N ILE A 681 -22.49 -11.27 -0.68
CA ILE A 681 -21.25 -11.56 0.06
C ILE A 681 -21.21 -10.69 1.32
N PRO A 682 -20.89 -11.23 2.52
CA PRO A 682 -20.89 -10.48 3.76
C PRO A 682 -19.93 -9.28 3.70
N MET A 683 -20.44 -8.06 3.77
CA MET A 683 -19.63 -6.86 3.85
C MET A 683 -18.88 -6.80 5.19
N GLY A 684 -17.55 -6.89 5.16
CA GLY A 684 -16.69 -6.85 6.34
C GLY A 684 -15.79 -8.05 6.53
N THR A 685 -15.94 -9.11 5.76
CA THR A 685 -15.02 -10.25 5.72
C THR A 685 -13.80 -9.95 4.85
N SER A 686 -12.68 -10.64 5.12
CA SER A 686 -11.40 -10.35 4.43
C SER A 686 -11.35 -10.85 2.99
N SER A 687 -12.10 -11.91 2.66
CA SER A 687 -12.17 -12.50 1.32
C SER A 687 -13.17 -11.79 0.39
N ALA A 688 -14.22 -11.17 0.94
CA ALA A 688 -15.32 -10.59 0.17
C ALA A 688 -14.91 -9.63 -0.95
N PRO A 689 -13.98 -8.65 -0.74
CA PRO A 689 -13.58 -7.74 -1.82
C PRO A 689 -12.90 -8.45 -2.99
N HIS A 690 -12.18 -9.54 -2.70
CA HIS A 690 -11.49 -10.31 -3.74
C HIS A 690 -12.47 -11.20 -4.50
N MET A 691 -13.46 -11.81 -3.81
CA MET A 691 -14.51 -12.59 -4.43
C MET A 691 -15.36 -11.72 -5.38
N ALA A 692 -15.77 -10.54 -4.93
CA ALA A 692 -16.52 -9.60 -5.76
C ALA A 692 -15.73 -9.12 -7.00
N ASN A 693 -14.43 -8.82 -6.82
CA ASN A 693 -13.55 -8.47 -7.94
C ASN A 693 -13.43 -9.57 -8.97
N ILE A 694 -13.30 -10.82 -8.53
CA ILE A 694 -13.18 -11.99 -9.41
C ILE A 694 -14.50 -12.26 -10.11
N TYR A 695 -15.63 -12.16 -9.40
CA TYR A 695 -16.95 -12.35 -9.97
C TYR A 695 -17.17 -11.46 -11.19
N LEU A 696 -16.90 -10.17 -11.07
CA LEU A 696 -17.02 -9.24 -12.19
C LEU A 696 -15.94 -9.45 -13.25
N HIS A 697 -14.69 -9.76 -12.83
CA HIS A 697 -13.60 -9.96 -13.79
C HIS A 697 -13.84 -11.13 -14.74
N VAL A 698 -14.52 -12.18 -14.31
CA VAL A 698 -14.82 -13.31 -15.19
C VAL A 698 -15.71 -12.87 -16.34
N TYR A 699 -16.78 -12.11 -16.11
CA TYR A 699 -17.64 -11.56 -17.15
C TYR A 699 -16.87 -10.61 -18.09
N GLU A 700 -16.05 -9.73 -17.52
CA GLU A 700 -15.21 -8.79 -18.29
C GLU A 700 -14.25 -9.54 -19.21
N HIS A 701 -13.61 -10.59 -18.71
CA HIS A 701 -12.67 -11.42 -19.46
C HIS A 701 -13.37 -12.26 -20.54
N ASP A 702 -14.50 -12.87 -20.21
CA ASP A 702 -15.26 -13.70 -21.15
C ASP A 702 -15.79 -12.84 -22.31
N TYR A 703 -16.32 -11.64 -22.04
CA TYR A 703 -16.74 -10.70 -23.09
C TYR A 703 -15.57 -10.21 -23.94
N PHE A 704 -14.45 -9.91 -23.31
CA PHE A 704 -13.25 -9.51 -24.04
C PHE A 704 -12.74 -10.64 -24.96
N THR A 705 -12.75 -11.88 -24.48
CA THR A 705 -12.39 -13.06 -25.24
C THR A 705 -13.32 -13.26 -26.43
N TYR A 706 -14.64 -13.08 -26.22
CA TYR A 706 -15.64 -13.09 -27.30
C TYR A 706 -15.33 -12.08 -28.39
N LEU A 707 -15.03 -10.83 -28.04
CA LEU A 707 -14.66 -9.78 -29.01
C LEU A 707 -13.40 -10.14 -29.78
N TYR A 708 -12.41 -10.74 -29.10
CA TYR A 708 -11.16 -11.16 -29.71
C TYR A 708 -11.35 -12.30 -30.70
N ASP A 709 -12.07 -13.33 -30.31
CA ASP A 709 -12.32 -14.53 -31.12
C ASP A 709 -13.16 -14.19 -32.38
N ASN A 710 -14.04 -13.19 -32.28
CA ASN A 710 -14.82 -12.68 -33.41
C ASN A 710 -14.10 -11.56 -34.20
N ASN A 711 -12.81 -11.31 -33.93
CA ASN A 711 -11.95 -10.33 -34.60
C ASN A 711 -12.51 -8.88 -34.62
N LEU A 712 -13.21 -8.47 -33.54
CA LEU A 712 -13.83 -7.13 -33.39
C LEU A 712 -12.81 -6.12 -32.85
N LYS A 713 -11.73 -5.90 -33.62
CA LYS A 713 -10.55 -5.12 -33.20
C LYS A 713 -10.88 -3.67 -32.82
N ASP A 714 -11.80 -3.03 -33.53
CA ASP A 714 -12.20 -1.64 -33.26
C ASP A 714 -12.87 -1.48 -31.90
N LYS A 715 -13.76 -2.44 -31.53
CA LYS A 715 -14.35 -2.48 -30.19
C LYS A 715 -13.28 -2.74 -29.12
N LEU A 716 -12.38 -3.68 -29.34
CA LEU A 716 -11.30 -4.00 -28.42
C LEU A 716 -10.40 -2.79 -28.12
N ALA A 717 -10.00 -2.04 -29.17
CA ALA A 717 -9.16 -0.85 -29.00
C ALA A 717 -9.83 0.25 -28.15
N LYS A 718 -11.15 0.38 -28.22
CA LYS A 718 -11.92 1.33 -27.40
C LYS A 718 -12.06 0.90 -25.94
N LEU A 719 -11.97 -0.39 -25.63
CA LEU A 719 -12.13 -0.95 -24.30
C LEU A 719 -10.80 -1.16 -23.54
N GLU A 720 -9.67 -0.76 -24.10
CA GLU A 720 -8.35 -0.90 -23.47
C GLU A 720 -8.17 -0.07 -22.20
N ASN A 721 -8.90 1.04 -22.04
CA ASN A 721 -8.65 2.04 -21.02
C ASN A 721 -9.76 2.07 -19.96
N ILE A 722 -10.13 0.91 -19.47
CA ILE A 722 -11.10 0.71 -18.40
C ILE A 722 -10.37 0.40 -17.10
N PHE A 723 -10.80 1.04 -16.01
CA PHE A 723 -10.23 0.88 -14.68
C PHE A 723 -11.35 0.64 -13.68
N ARG A 724 -11.37 -0.51 -13.02
CA ARG A 724 -12.38 -0.85 -12.01
C ARG A 724 -11.75 -1.00 -10.62
N TYR A 725 -12.27 -0.22 -9.69
CA TYR A 725 -11.95 -0.31 -8.28
C TYR A 725 -13.18 -0.79 -7.51
N GLN A 726 -13.29 -2.08 -7.27
CA GLN A 726 -14.48 -2.74 -6.69
C GLN A 726 -15.73 -2.46 -7.52
N ASP A 727 -16.62 -1.59 -6.99
CA ASP A 727 -17.86 -1.11 -7.56
C ASP A 727 -17.72 0.13 -8.47
N ASP A 728 -16.64 0.88 -8.35
CA ASP A 728 -16.38 2.10 -9.12
C ASP A 728 -15.67 1.77 -10.47
N LEU A 729 -16.23 2.18 -11.61
CA LEU A 729 -15.65 2.08 -12.96
C LEU A 729 -15.26 3.44 -13.52
N LEU A 730 -14.09 3.51 -14.15
CA LEU A 730 -13.64 4.64 -14.97
C LEU A 730 -13.31 4.14 -16.38
N VAL A 731 -13.92 4.73 -17.37
CA VAL A 731 -13.71 4.42 -18.79
C VAL A 731 -13.17 5.66 -19.49
N LEU A 732 -12.06 5.52 -20.19
CA LEU A 732 -11.36 6.63 -20.85
C LEU A 732 -11.23 6.35 -22.35
N ASN A 733 -11.58 7.35 -23.18
CA ASN A 733 -11.41 7.34 -24.64
C ASN A 733 -12.16 6.22 -25.38
N ASP A 734 -13.35 5.84 -24.91
CA ASP A 734 -14.20 4.79 -25.49
C ASP A 734 -15.27 5.31 -26.45
N ASP A 735 -15.42 6.63 -26.57
CA ASP A 735 -16.46 7.32 -27.36
C ASP A 735 -17.90 6.91 -27.04
N GLY A 736 -18.13 6.39 -25.81
CA GLY A 736 -19.45 5.98 -25.32
C GLY A 736 -19.78 4.50 -25.55
N LEU A 737 -18.91 3.73 -26.18
CA LEU A 737 -19.13 2.31 -26.47
C LEU A 737 -19.46 1.48 -25.23
N PHE A 738 -18.77 1.72 -24.12
CA PHE A 738 -18.97 0.93 -22.91
C PHE A 738 -20.39 1.04 -22.35
N GLU A 739 -21.00 2.23 -22.45
CA GLU A 739 -22.39 2.45 -22.01
C GLU A 739 -23.39 1.65 -22.87
N GLU A 740 -23.12 1.48 -24.17
CA GLU A 740 -23.95 0.72 -25.08
C GLU A 740 -23.88 -0.79 -24.79
N ILE A 741 -22.70 -1.31 -24.42
CA ILE A 741 -22.48 -2.75 -24.29
C ILE A 741 -22.52 -3.26 -22.83
N ILE A 742 -22.77 -2.41 -21.87
CA ILE A 742 -22.68 -2.74 -20.43
C ILE A 742 -23.60 -3.92 -20.04
N SER A 743 -24.77 -4.01 -20.66
CA SER A 743 -25.72 -5.11 -20.46
C SER A 743 -25.33 -6.40 -21.20
N GLU A 744 -24.37 -6.34 -22.13
CA GLU A 744 -23.80 -7.52 -22.77
C GLU A 744 -22.67 -8.11 -21.91
N ILE A 745 -22.01 -7.26 -21.09
CA ILE A 745 -20.88 -7.66 -20.22
C ILE A 745 -21.40 -8.26 -18.91
N TYR A 746 -22.32 -7.57 -18.24
CA TYR A 746 -22.71 -7.93 -16.87
C TYR A 746 -24.12 -8.54 -16.81
N PRO A 747 -24.36 -9.48 -15.90
CA PRO A 747 -25.66 -10.11 -15.77
C PRO A 747 -26.71 -9.13 -15.23
N PRO A 748 -28.02 -9.40 -15.46
CA PRO A 748 -29.10 -8.48 -15.11
C PRO A 748 -29.19 -8.10 -13.63
N GLU A 749 -28.69 -8.96 -12.74
CA GLU A 749 -28.66 -8.71 -11.29
C GLU A 749 -27.67 -7.60 -10.91
N MET A 750 -26.73 -7.28 -11.80
CA MET A 750 -25.72 -6.23 -11.61
C MET A 750 -26.17 -4.92 -12.23
N VAL A 751 -26.91 -4.14 -11.46
CA VAL A 751 -27.37 -2.82 -11.92
C VAL A 751 -26.21 -1.82 -11.92
N VAL A 752 -25.84 -1.38 -13.12
CA VAL A 752 -24.75 -0.41 -13.33
C VAL A 752 -25.35 0.93 -13.76
N SER A 753 -24.95 2.00 -13.10
CA SER A 753 -25.45 3.35 -13.37
C SER A 753 -24.31 4.32 -13.67
N LYS A 754 -24.52 5.21 -14.64
CA LYS A 754 -23.57 6.27 -15.00
C LYS A 754 -23.55 7.35 -13.92
N THR A 755 -22.35 7.78 -13.52
CA THR A 755 -22.13 8.72 -12.40
C THR A 755 -21.42 10.01 -12.80
N ASN A 756 -21.36 10.34 -14.07
CA ASN A 756 -20.72 11.55 -14.58
C ASN A 756 -21.40 12.83 -14.04
N ILE A 757 -20.59 13.83 -13.71
CA ILE A 757 -21.06 15.19 -13.39
C ILE A 757 -21.51 15.90 -14.68
N SER A 758 -20.73 15.72 -15.75
CA SER A 758 -21.02 16.22 -17.11
C SER A 758 -20.26 15.40 -18.15
N ALA A 759 -20.51 15.63 -19.43
CA ALA A 759 -19.78 14.95 -20.51
C ALA A 759 -18.26 15.13 -20.48
N ARG A 760 -17.76 16.16 -19.76
CA ARG A 760 -16.33 16.50 -19.67
C ARG A 760 -15.80 16.53 -18.24
N LYS A 761 -16.59 16.10 -17.25
CA LYS A 761 -16.18 16.14 -15.83
C LYS A 761 -16.81 15.00 -15.05
N THR A 762 -15.98 14.32 -14.27
CA THR A 762 -16.45 13.24 -13.38
C THR A 762 -15.58 13.15 -12.12
N ASN A 763 -16.08 12.44 -11.12
CA ASN A 763 -15.32 12.05 -9.95
C ASN A 763 -15.08 10.53 -9.95
N PHE A 764 -13.85 10.12 -9.73
CA PHE A 764 -13.47 8.72 -9.59
C PHE A 764 -12.51 8.54 -8.41
N LEU A 765 -12.88 7.74 -7.43
CA LEU A 765 -12.15 7.56 -6.17
C LEU A 765 -11.90 8.90 -5.46
N ASP A 766 -10.63 9.33 -5.41
CA ASP A 766 -10.21 10.62 -4.86
C ASP A 766 -9.73 11.60 -5.95
N LEU A 767 -10.21 11.38 -7.19
CA LEU A 767 -9.89 12.22 -8.36
C LEU A 767 -11.12 12.93 -8.86
N THR A 768 -11.02 14.24 -9.10
CA THR A 768 -11.88 14.96 -10.04
C THR A 768 -11.15 15.03 -11.37
N ILE A 769 -11.71 14.44 -12.39
CA ILE A 769 -11.15 14.38 -13.75
C ILE A 769 -11.97 15.31 -14.64
N SER A 770 -11.32 16.15 -15.41
CA SER A 770 -11.98 17.02 -16.38
C SER A 770 -11.19 17.07 -17.68
N ILE A 771 -11.89 17.30 -18.80
CA ILE A 771 -11.29 17.49 -20.12
C ILE A 771 -11.36 18.98 -20.47
N TYR A 772 -10.20 19.57 -20.70
CA TYR A 772 -10.08 20.94 -21.17
C TYR A 772 -9.04 21.04 -22.29
N ARG A 773 -9.40 21.66 -23.42
CA ARG A 773 -8.53 21.80 -24.61
C ARG A 773 -7.88 20.44 -25.02
N GLY A 774 -8.66 19.38 -25.06
CA GLY A 774 -8.18 18.03 -25.44
C GLY A 774 -7.21 17.35 -24.46
N LYS A 775 -7.10 17.84 -23.22
CA LYS A 775 -6.23 17.25 -22.19
C LYS A 775 -7.03 16.89 -20.95
N PHE A 776 -6.57 15.83 -20.25
CA PHE A 776 -7.07 15.48 -18.92
C PHE A 776 -6.45 16.40 -17.85
N TYR A 777 -7.29 17.08 -17.11
CA TYR A 777 -6.95 17.78 -15.89
C TYR A 777 -7.45 17.02 -14.70
N VAL A 778 -6.54 16.71 -13.78
CA VAL A 778 -6.86 15.94 -12.58
C VAL A 778 -6.62 16.81 -11.35
N MET A 779 -7.61 16.79 -10.46
CA MET A 779 -7.55 17.47 -9.17
C MET A 779 -7.94 16.50 -8.06
N LEU A 780 -7.53 16.80 -6.85
CA LEU A 780 -7.99 16.06 -5.68
C LEU A 780 -9.50 16.23 -5.50
N TYR A 781 -10.23 15.12 -5.47
CA TYR A 781 -11.61 15.07 -5.02
C TYR A 781 -11.64 14.69 -3.53
N ASP A 782 -12.20 15.57 -2.75
CA ASP A 782 -12.37 15.33 -1.33
C ASP A 782 -13.84 15.07 -1.01
N LYS A 783 -14.23 13.79 -0.95
CA LYS A 783 -15.61 13.36 -0.61
C LYS A 783 -16.11 13.90 0.74
N ARG A 784 -15.23 14.50 1.53
CA ARG A 784 -15.58 15.11 2.83
C ARG A 784 -16.30 16.45 2.65
N ASN A 785 -16.12 17.09 1.52
CA ASN A 785 -16.84 18.33 1.19
C ASN A 785 -18.30 18.08 0.79
N ASP A 786 -18.70 16.81 0.64
CA ASP A 786 -20.08 16.43 0.32
C ASP A 786 -20.97 16.35 1.58
N TYR A 787 -20.38 16.54 2.78
CA TYR A 787 -21.10 16.50 4.06
C TYR A 787 -21.42 17.92 4.54
N SER A 788 -22.59 18.08 5.16
CA SER A 788 -23.02 19.33 5.79
C SER A 788 -22.29 19.65 7.11
N PHE A 789 -21.43 18.73 7.59
CA PHE A 789 -20.68 18.86 8.84
C PHE A 789 -19.20 18.59 8.62
N GLU A 790 -18.36 19.03 9.56
CA GLU A 790 -16.90 18.81 9.47
C GLU A 790 -16.54 17.33 9.68
N VAL A 791 -15.91 16.74 8.67
CA VAL A 791 -15.42 15.35 8.76
C VAL A 791 -14.06 15.31 9.45
N ILE A 792 -13.98 14.54 10.53
CA ILE A 792 -12.80 14.40 11.37
C ILE A 792 -11.89 13.30 10.78
N ASN A 793 -10.74 13.68 10.21
CA ASN A 793 -9.86 12.72 9.52
C ASN A 793 -8.48 12.59 10.13
N TYR A 794 -8.03 13.60 10.83
CA TYR A 794 -6.69 13.66 11.38
C TYR A 794 -6.75 13.60 12.89
N PRO A 795 -5.69 13.13 13.55
CA PRO A 795 -5.69 13.05 15.00
C PRO A 795 -5.59 14.45 15.63
N PHE A 796 -6.21 14.63 16.78
CA PHE A 796 -5.98 15.79 17.64
C PHE A 796 -4.75 15.55 18.51
N LEU A 797 -3.76 16.44 18.48
CA LEU A 797 -2.50 16.28 19.21
C LEU A 797 -2.61 16.57 20.72
N ASP A 798 -3.73 17.11 21.19
CA ASP A 798 -4.02 17.27 22.61
C ASP A 798 -4.41 15.93 23.28
N GLY A 799 -4.78 14.93 22.52
CA GLY A 799 -5.06 13.58 23.00
C GLY A 799 -3.81 12.77 23.38
N ASN A 800 -4.05 11.54 23.87
CA ASN A 800 -2.99 10.62 24.32
C ASN A 800 -2.38 9.85 23.13
N ILE A 801 -1.69 10.58 22.25
CA ILE A 801 -1.02 10.05 21.05
C ILE A 801 0.41 10.59 20.93
N PRO A 802 1.35 9.82 20.35
CA PRO A 802 2.71 10.29 20.11
C PRO A 802 2.76 11.43 19.10
N LYS A 803 3.29 12.60 19.50
CA LYS A 803 3.34 13.79 18.64
C LYS A 803 4.17 13.58 17.37
N ASN A 804 5.38 13.05 17.51
CA ASN A 804 6.33 12.94 16.39
C ASN A 804 5.84 12.03 15.25
N GLN A 805 5.16 10.93 15.59
CA GLN A 805 4.60 10.01 14.59
C GLN A 805 3.39 10.61 13.87
N SER A 806 2.59 11.41 14.60
CA SER A 806 1.38 12.03 14.05
C SER A 806 1.68 13.00 12.90
N TYR A 807 2.84 13.69 12.94
CA TYR A 807 3.29 14.54 11.82
C TYR A 807 3.57 13.78 10.51
N GLY A 808 3.68 12.44 10.57
CA GLY A 808 3.79 11.60 9.36
C GLY A 808 2.57 11.72 8.43
N VAL A 809 1.39 11.98 9.00
CA VAL A 809 0.15 12.22 8.24
C VAL A 809 0.32 13.42 7.29
N PHE A 810 0.91 14.51 7.76
CA PHE A 810 1.11 15.71 6.96
C PHE A 810 1.94 15.40 5.69
N ILE A 811 3.10 14.77 5.85
CA ILE A 811 3.95 14.41 4.71
C ILE A 811 3.23 13.46 3.74
N SER A 812 2.49 12.48 4.25
CA SER A 812 1.76 11.53 3.40
C SER A 812 0.67 12.20 2.56
N GLN A 813 -0.01 13.20 3.12
CA GLN A 813 -1.02 13.99 2.38
C GLN A 813 -0.37 14.92 1.35
N LEU A 814 0.74 15.58 1.68
CA LEU A 814 1.49 16.40 0.70
C LEU A 814 1.93 15.56 -0.51
N VAL A 815 2.44 14.35 -0.27
CA VAL A 815 2.80 13.40 -1.34
C VAL A 815 1.57 13.01 -2.17
N ARG A 816 0.44 12.75 -1.53
CA ARG A 816 -0.82 12.44 -2.21
C ARG A 816 -1.28 13.61 -3.08
N PHE A 817 -1.32 14.82 -2.54
CA PHE A 817 -1.75 16.03 -3.27
C PHE A 817 -0.85 16.30 -4.47
N ALA A 818 0.47 16.19 -4.28
CA ALA A 818 1.41 16.39 -5.35
C ALA A 818 1.29 15.33 -6.47
N ARG A 819 0.96 14.08 -6.14
CA ARG A 819 0.72 13.03 -7.14
C ARG A 819 -0.54 13.28 -7.97
N ILE A 820 -1.63 13.66 -7.30
CA ILE A 820 -2.94 13.78 -7.90
C ILE A 820 -3.04 15.04 -8.75
N ASN A 821 -2.77 16.19 -8.17
CA ASN A 821 -3.02 17.47 -8.85
C ASN A 821 -2.15 17.63 -10.11
N SER A 822 -2.78 18.00 -11.22
CA SER A 822 -2.10 18.43 -12.44
C SER A 822 -1.76 19.93 -12.45
N ASN A 823 -2.37 20.73 -11.57
CA ASN A 823 -2.18 22.17 -11.47
C ASN A 823 -1.48 22.56 -10.16
N PHE A 824 -0.45 23.42 -10.25
CA PHE A 824 0.32 23.85 -9.09
C PHE A 824 -0.50 24.66 -8.09
N ASN A 825 -1.29 25.62 -8.57
CA ASN A 825 -2.07 26.50 -7.67
C ASN A 825 -3.10 25.69 -6.88
N ARG A 826 -3.70 24.67 -7.50
CA ARG A 826 -4.60 23.76 -6.80
C ARG A 826 -3.86 22.93 -5.74
N PHE A 827 -2.68 22.42 -6.07
CA PHE A 827 -1.83 21.73 -5.10
C PHE A 827 -1.51 22.62 -3.90
N ILE A 828 -1.13 23.89 -4.12
CA ILE A 828 -0.86 24.84 -3.03
C ILE A 828 -2.12 25.11 -2.20
N SER A 829 -3.28 25.28 -2.83
CA SER A 829 -4.56 25.47 -2.13
C SER A 829 -4.89 24.29 -1.22
N ASP A 830 -4.72 23.06 -1.71
CA ASP A 830 -4.95 21.85 -0.91
C ASP A 830 -3.96 21.74 0.27
N CYS A 831 -2.71 22.16 0.07
CA CYS A 831 -1.71 22.23 1.16
C CYS A 831 -2.10 23.26 2.23
N LYS A 832 -2.55 24.48 1.84
CA LYS A 832 -3.03 25.51 2.77
C LYS A 832 -4.22 25.02 3.60
N ASN A 833 -5.19 24.42 2.93
CA ASN A 833 -6.37 23.86 3.60
C ASN A 833 -5.99 22.77 4.62
N LEU A 834 -5.02 21.90 4.26
CA LEU A 834 -4.51 20.89 5.19
C LEU A 834 -3.81 21.51 6.40
N VAL A 835 -2.95 22.51 6.18
CA VAL A 835 -2.24 23.20 7.27
C VAL A 835 -3.25 23.85 8.22
N SER A 836 -4.25 24.57 7.70
CA SER A 836 -5.30 25.19 8.51
C SER A 836 -6.07 24.18 9.34
N LYS A 837 -6.42 23.03 8.77
CA LYS A 837 -7.08 21.91 9.49
C LYS A 837 -6.19 21.34 10.60
N LEU A 838 -4.92 21.10 10.34
CA LEU A 838 -4.02 20.52 11.32
C LEU A 838 -3.72 21.48 12.47
N ILE A 839 -3.62 22.78 12.21
CA ILE A 839 -3.46 23.80 13.27
C ILE A 839 -4.67 23.77 14.21
N ARG A 840 -5.91 23.70 13.70
CA ARG A 840 -7.12 23.56 14.52
C ARG A 840 -7.11 22.26 15.35
N GLN A 841 -6.37 21.25 14.94
CA GLN A 841 -6.20 19.99 15.66
C GLN A 841 -4.93 19.95 16.54
N SER A 842 -4.45 21.14 16.97
CA SER A 842 -3.33 21.33 17.90
C SER A 842 -1.95 20.91 17.34
N PHE A 843 -1.76 20.93 16.01
CA PHE A 843 -0.43 20.77 15.42
C PHE A 843 0.34 22.09 15.51
N ASP A 844 1.60 22.03 15.91
CA ASP A 844 2.49 23.18 15.97
C ASP A 844 2.86 23.68 14.56
N PRO A 845 2.55 24.95 14.21
CA PRO A 845 2.87 25.51 12.90
C PRO A 845 4.35 25.45 12.55
N ALA A 846 5.24 25.68 13.52
CA ALA A 846 6.68 25.62 13.28
C ALA A 846 7.15 24.19 12.94
N ALA A 847 6.59 23.18 13.61
CA ALA A 847 6.87 21.79 13.28
C ALA A 847 6.30 21.39 11.92
N LEU A 848 5.11 21.87 11.55
CA LEU A 848 4.54 21.65 10.21
C LEU A 848 5.44 22.28 9.14
N ARG A 849 5.93 23.51 9.36
CA ARG A 849 6.85 24.19 8.42
C ARG A 849 8.16 23.42 8.23
N ARG A 850 8.77 22.90 9.32
CA ARG A 850 9.94 21.99 9.23
C ARG A 850 9.63 20.69 8.47
N LYS A 851 8.45 20.08 8.68
CA LYS A 851 8.05 18.89 7.92
C LYS A 851 7.76 19.18 6.46
N PHE A 852 7.24 20.37 6.14
CA PHE A 852 7.07 20.80 4.76
C PHE A 852 8.41 20.95 4.04
N GLN A 853 9.43 21.53 4.70
CA GLN A 853 10.77 21.57 4.13
C GLN A 853 11.33 20.17 3.86
N ILE A 854 11.14 19.22 4.78
CA ILE A 854 11.52 17.82 4.55
C ILE A 854 10.78 17.22 3.32
N PHE A 855 9.53 17.58 3.10
CA PHE A 855 8.79 17.17 1.91
C PHE A 855 9.39 17.78 0.64
N VAL A 856 9.69 19.06 0.64
CA VAL A 856 10.32 19.76 -0.49
C VAL A 856 11.64 19.09 -0.87
N ASP A 857 12.48 18.79 0.12
CA ASP A 857 13.82 18.22 -0.10
C ASP A 857 13.78 16.76 -0.56
N LYS A 858 12.85 15.95 -0.01
CA LYS A 858 12.84 14.49 -0.21
C LYS A 858 11.98 13.98 -1.37
N TYR A 859 10.98 14.75 -1.77
CA TYR A 859 9.94 14.30 -2.71
C TYR A 859 9.89 15.16 -3.98
N PHE A 860 11.02 15.68 -4.36
CA PHE A 860 11.16 16.46 -5.60
C PHE A 860 10.69 15.68 -6.83
N ASP A 861 10.97 14.37 -6.88
CA ASP A 861 10.52 13.46 -7.91
C ASP A 861 9.00 13.47 -8.13
N ILE A 862 8.24 13.88 -7.11
CA ILE A 862 6.77 13.92 -7.14
C ILE A 862 6.25 15.31 -7.45
N TRP A 863 6.71 16.35 -6.75
CA TRP A 863 6.20 17.69 -6.92
C TRP A 863 6.89 18.48 -8.06
N GLY A 864 8.09 18.10 -8.45
CA GLY A 864 8.85 18.74 -9.52
C GLY A 864 8.18 18.74 -10.90
N LYS A 865 7.18 17.85 -11.09
CA LYS A 865 6.35 17.82 -12.31
C LYS A 865 5.63 19.14 -12.62
N PHE A 866 5.44 20.00 -11.62
CA PHE A 866 4.80 21.31 -11.81
C PHE A 866 5.71 22.32 -12.52
N GLY A 867 7.02 22.10 -12.57
CA GLY A 867 7.98 23.00 -13.17
C GLY A 867 8.05 24.38 -12.48
N GLN A 868 7.59 24.47 -11.24
CA GLN A 868 7.58 25.68 -10.41
C GLN A 868 8.33 25.41 -9.11
N TYR A 869 8.90 26.49 -8.55
CA TYR A 869 9.65 26.40 -7.30
C TYR A 869 8.71 26.36 -6.08
N LEU A 870 8.86 25.35 -5.26
CA LEU A 870 8.02 25.15 -4.08
C LEU A 870 8.72 25.64 -2.81
N ARG A 871 8.13 26.64 -2.14
CA ARG A 871 8.63 27.21 -0.88
C ARG A 871 7.56 27.14 0.21
N ALA A 872 8.00 27.13 1.46
CA ALA A 872 7.11 27.10 2.61
C ALA A 872 6.19 28.34 2.67
N ASP A 873 6.67 29.51 2.26
CA ASP A 873 5.89 30.76 2.27
C ASP A 873 4.65 30.72 1.37
N LEU A 874 4.63 29.81 0.39
CA LEU A 874 3.44 29.61 -0.46
C LEU A 874 2.31 28.89 0.26
N VAL A 875 2.61 28.21 1.37
CA VAL A 875 1.66 27.33 2.07
C VAL A 875 1.33 27.85 3.47
N PHE A 876 2.28 28.47 4.15
CA PHE A 876 2.17 29.05 5.49
C PHE A 876 2.07 30.56 5.43
#